data_e4d6689054a7cab17b2e5e41f991cc5a
#
_entry.id   e4d6689054a7cab17b2e5e41f991cc5a
#
_cell.length_a   1.000
_cell.length_b   1.000
_cell.length_c   1.000
_cell.angle_alpha   90.00
_cell.angle_beta   90.00
_cell.angle_gamma   90.00
#
_symmetry.space_group_name_H-M   'P 1'
#
loop_
_entity.id
_entity.type
_entity.pdbx_description
1 polymer ?
#
loop_
_entity_poly.entity_id
_entity_poly.type
_entity_poly.pdbx_seq_one_letter_code
_entity_poly.pdbx_strand_id
1 'polypeptide(L)'
;MAHHTFPHDSFIPRHIGPSAADIAAMLKLLNLPSLEALVKETIPASIQSDKPLNIRRTDTSEKELIDELRTIANKNNAFRSFIGQGYYGTITPFVILRNILENPGWYTQYTPYQAEISQGRLEALLNFQTMITDLTGLKIANASLLDEGTAAAEAMTMFFRETKLPKRNRFFVHDGCHPQTIDILKTRALPLGIELKIEKFRNLIPDDKSFGILLQYPASDGAVYDYSDLCETAHSNGTFVAVAADIMSLVLLKPPGEFGADVAVGNTQRFGVPMGFGGPHAAYFATRDQFKRKIPGRIIGVSVDRHGHNAFRMALQTREQHIRREKATSNICTAQVLLAIMASMYAVYHGPERLKQIANKIYGLTDLLGRSLMEIGYEILNTHYFDTLRIKTNRLSSQEITSRARKNDINLRYFTDETIGISIDETTTLSDIHDLVKLFSPDINDADSTRVFNGKFGKQKDYSGPFLRTSSFLTHPIFNSYHSETEILRYIHRLESKDLALNTSMIPLGSCTMKLNATAEMIPVTWGELSDQHPFAPVSQSKGYQQIINDLGDWLKEITGFPAISMQPNSGAQGEYTGLMVIRAYHHDHGDNHRNICLIPASAHGTNPASSIMAGMDVLVVNCDDNGNVDVKDLRQKAESNSDRLAALMVTYPSTHGVFEEEIQSICDIIHANGGLVYMDGANLNAMVGLCRPAEFGADVIHINLHKTFSIPHGGGGPGMGPICTTASLAPFLPNHPMASVGGVKGITAVSSAPWGSVSILPISWTYIALLNGIGLAFASQIAILNANYMATRLGQEFPILYKGLNNRVAHEFILDLRQFRKSSGITDEDVAKRLIDYGFHAPTMSFPVPGTLMIEPTESESKAELDRLCEALISIKQEITEIAEGRADRIDNVLKNAPHTAKEIASENWKHPYSRETAAFPAPWTRDYKFWPSVGRVDNAYGDRNLICVCPPIEDYADGA
;
A
#
# COMPACT_ATOMS: atom_id res chain seq x y z
N MET A 1 -34.76 -4.66 24.83
CA MET A 1 -34.25 -4.55 23.44
C MET A 1 -34.63 -3.18 22.93
N ALA A 2 -33.70 -2.26 22.89
CA ALA A 2 -33.88 -1.07 22.09
C ALA A 2 -33.77 -1.51 20.62
N HIS A 3 -34.88 -1.64 19.92
CA HIS A 3 -34.86 -1.74 18.46
C HIS A 3 -34.31 -0.41 17.95
N HIS A 4 -33.06 -0.41 17.48
CA HIS A 4 -32.55 0.71 16.70
C HIS A 4 -33.37 0.75 15.39
N THR A 5 -34.45 1.50 15.38
CA THR A 5 -35.17 1.84 14.15
C THR A 5 -34.41 2.99 13.50
N PHE A 6 -33.57 2.66 12.53
CA PHE A 6 -32.92 3.69 11.73
C PHE A 6 -33.93 4.41 10.82
N PRO A 7 -33.73 5.70 10.52
CA PRO A 7 -34.52 6.40 9.50
C PRO A 7 -34.53 5.63 8.17
N HIS A 8 -35.57 5.83 7.36
CA HIS A 8 -35.80 5.07 6.12
C HIS A 8 -34.63 5.14 5.13
N ASP A 9 -33.88 6.24 5.11
CA ASP A 9 -32.74 6.53 4.24
C ASP A 9 -31.38 6.44 4.95
N SER A 10 -31.32 5.93 6.19
CA SER A 10 -30.06 5.68 6.90
C SER A 10 -29.18 4.67 6.15
N PHE A 11 -27.88 4.95 6.07
CA PHE A 11 -26.91 4.07 5.43
C PHE A 11 -26.50 2.88 6.32
N ILE A 12 -26.64 2.97 7.64
CA ILE A 12 -26.19 1.92 8.57
C ILE A 12 -26.69 0.53 8.17
N PRO A 13 -28.02 0.30 7.92
CA PRO A 13 -28.51 -0.99 7.47
C PRO A 13 -28.13 -1.37 6.03
N ARG A 14 -27.50 -0.47 5.27
CA ARG A 14 -26.93 -0.79 3.95
C ARG A 14 -25.53 -1.35 4.04
N HIS A 15 -24.77 -0.95 5.07
CA HIS A 15 -23.42 -1.45 5.30
C HIS A 15 -23.42 -2.75 6.13
N ILE A 16 -24.26 -2.84 7.17
CA ILE A 16 -24.30 -4.00 8.05
C ILE A 16 -25.01 -5.17 7.34
N GLY A 17 -24.29 -6.30 7.23
CA GLY A 17 -24.79 -7.46 6.49
C GLY A 17 -25.98 -8.19 7.14
N PRO A 18 -25.92 -8.59 8.44
CA PRO A 18 -27.02 -9.28 9.10
C PRO A 18 -28.21 -8.37 9.36
N SER A 19 -29.41 -8.85 9.01
CA SER A 19 -30.67 -8.20 9.39
C SER A 19 -30.97 -8.36 10.88
N ALA A 20 -31.94 -7.61 11.41
CA ALA A 20 -32.38 -7.76 12.81
C ALA A 20 -32.85 -9.19 13.13
N ALA A 21 -33.50 -9.86 12.17
CA ALA A 21 -33.91 -11.26 12.32
C ALA A 21 -32.69 -12.22 12.35
N ASP A 22 -31.68 -11.96 11.51
CA ASP A 22 -30.45 -12.74 11.49
C ASP A 22 -29.67 -12.56 12.80
N ILE A 23 -29.54 -11.33 13.31
CA ILE A 23 -28.89 -11.01 14.58
C ILE A 23 -29.58 -11.79 15.72
N ALA A 24 -30.92 -11.77 15.77
CA ALA A 24 -31.67 -12.52 16.77
C ALA A 24 -31.44 -14.04 16.68
N ALA A 25 -31.39 -14.59 15.46
CA ALA A 25 -31.11 -16.02 15.23
C ALA A 25 -29.67 -16.38 15.64
N MET A 26 -28.69 -15.53 15.32
CA MET A 26 -27.27 -15.72 15.68
C MET A 26 -27.08 -15.65 17.21
N LEU A 27 -27.67 -14.66 17.88
CA LEU A 27 -27.66 -14.55 19.35
C LEU A 27 -28.32 -15.76 20.04
N LYS A 28 -29.42 -16.28 19.49
CA LYS A 28 -30.06 -17.50 20.00
C LYS A 28 -29.11 -18.70 19.93
N LEU A 29 -28.35 -18.86 18.85
CA LEU A 29 -27.33 -19.91 18.73
C LEU A 29 -26.24 -19.77 19.82
N LEU A 30 -25.86 -18.53 20.13
CA LEU A 30 -24.86 -18.21 21.14
C LEU A 30 -25.40 -18.29 22.59
N ASN A 31 -26.72 -18.56 22.79
CA ASN A 31 -27.43 -18.50 24.06
C ASN A 31 -27.32 -17.15 24.78
N LEU A 32 -27.38 -16.05 24.00
CA LEU A 32 -27.26 -14.68 24.50
C LEU A 32 -28.54 -13.88 24.31
N PRO A 33 -28.92 -13.00 25.28
CA PRO A 33 -30.11 -12.17 25.20
C PRO A 33 -29.98 -10.96 24.31
N SER A 34 -28.74 -10.44 24.08
CA SER A 34 -28.50 -9.22 23.32
C SER A 34 -27.04 -9.08 22.86
N LEU A 35 -26.77 -8.12 21.96
CA LEU A 35 -25.41 -7.75 21.54
C LEU A 35 -24.59 -7.20 22.71
N GLU A 36 -25.19 -6.41 23.58
CA GLU A 36 -24.53 -5.86 24.78
C GLU A 36 -24.05 -7.01 25.70
N ALA A 37 -24.82 -8.08 25.82
CA ALA A 37 -24.42 -9.25 26.58
C ALA A 37 -23.18 -9.92 25.92
N LEU A 38 -23.17 -10.04 24.59
CA LEU A 38 -22.01 -10.58 23.85
C LEU A 38 -20.75 -9.72 24.08
N VAL A 39 -20.87 -8.41 23.96
CA VAL A 39 -19.75 -7.47 24.20
C VAL A 39 -19.19 -7.62 25.62
N LYS A 40 -20.08 -7.69 26.63
CA LYS A 40 -19.68 -7.89 28.03
C LYS A 40 -18.98 -9.21 28.28
N GLU A 41 -19.37 -10.27 27.55
CA GLU A 41 -18.71 -11.57 27.66
C GLU A 41 -17.38 -11.65 26.92
N THR A 42 -17.17 -10.79 25.92
CA THR A 42 -16.01 -10.85 25.00
C THR A 42 -14.90 -9.89 25.39
N ILE A 43 -15.24 -8.65 25.76
CA ILE A 43 -14.26 -7.60 26.08
C ILE A 43 -14.03 -7.57 27.60
N PRO A 44 -12.77 -7.50 28.08
CA PRO A 44 -12.47 -7.35 29.50
C PRO A 44 -13.16 -6.15 30.12
N ALA A 45 -13.82 -6.32 31.26
CA ALA A 45 -14.57 -5.25 31.92
C ALA A 45 -13.73 -4.01 32.28
N SER A 46 -12.44 -4.23 32.51
CA SER A 46 -11.48 -3.17 32.86
C SER A 46 -11.25 -2.14 31.75
N ILE A 47 -11.52 -2.50 30.49
CA ILE A 47 -11.27 -1.63 29.32
C ILE A 47 -12.53 -1.24 28.56
N GLN A 48 -13.71 -1.76 28.96
CA GLN A 48 -14.97 -1.38 28.32
C GLN A 48 -15.26 0.11 28.55
N SER A 49 -15.72 0.77 27.49
CA SER A 49 -16.14 2.17 27.54
C SER A 49 -17.64 2.27 27.33
N ASP A 50 -18.32 2.88 28.27
CA ASP A 50 -19.75 3.23 28.16
C ASP A 50 -19.97 4.61 27.52
N LYS A 51 -18.88 5.32 27.17
CA LYS A 51 -18.94 6.66 26.57
C LYS A 51 -19.25 6.53 25.07
N PRO A 52 -20.39 7.07 24.62
CA PRO A 52 -20.67 7.09 23.17
C PRO A 52 -19.62 7.92 22.42
N LEU A 53 -19.35 7.54 21.19
CA LEU A 53 -18.47 8.32 20.32
C LEU A 53 -19.13 9.67 19.97
N ASN A 54 -18.42 10.76 20.19
CA ASN A 54 -18.88 12.10 19.83
C ASN A 54 -18.56 12.41 18.34
N ILE A 55 -19.05 11.56 17.45
CA ILE A 55 -18.90 11.68 16.01
C ILE A 55 -20.29 11.80 15.41
N ARG A 56 -20.56 12.90 14.72
CA ARG A 56 -21.85 13.18 14.06
C ARG A 56 -23.06 12.52 14.76
N ARG A 57 -24.04 13.27 15.16
CA ARG A 57 -25.17 12.75 15.94
C ARG A 57 -26.42 12.45 15.13
N THR A 58 -26.43 12.86 13.86
CA THR A 58 -27.58 12.70 12.96
C THR A 58 -27.25 11.73 11.86
N ASP A 59 -28.19 10.82 11.59
CA ASP A 59 -28.15 10.00 10.39
C ASP A 59 -28.22 10.90 9.17
N THR A 60 -27.34 10.64 8.20
CA THR A 60 -27.25 11.37 6.95
C THR A 60 -27.43 10.38 5.82
N SER A 61 -28.24 10.70 4.83
CA SER A 61 -28.38 9.87 3.63
C SER A 61 -27.15 9.96 2.75
N GLU A 62 -26.91 8.96 1.89
CA GLU A 62 -25.82 8.98 0.92
C GLU A 62 -25.84 10.26 0.08
N LYS A 63 -27.04 10.68 -0.37
CA LYS A 63 -27.20 11.88 -1.22
C LYS A 63 -26.76 13.14 -0.49
N GLU A 64 -27.24 13.36 0.73
CA GLU A 64 -26.89 14.53 1.54
C GLU A 64 -25.38 14.57 1.83
N LEU A 65 -24.78 13.42 2.15
CA LEU A 65 -23.36 13.35 2.45
C LEU A 65 -22.49 13.63 1.21
N ILE A 66 -22.86 13.09 0.06
CA ILE A 66 -22.17 13.36 -1.22
C ILE A 66 -22.27 14.85 -1.57
N ASP A 67 -23.42 15.50 -1.36
CA ASP A 67 -23.57 16.95 -1.58
C ASP A 67 -22.72 17.77 -0.59
N GLU A 68 -22.65 17.35 0.68
CA GLU A 68 -21.78 17.97 1.68
C GLU A 68 -20.31 17.83 1.27
N LEU A 69 -19.87 16.61 0.92
CA LEU A 69 -18.48 16.37 0.52
C LEU A 69 -18.13 17.11 -0.79
N ARG A 70 -19.07 17.23 -1.71
CA ARG A 70 -18.88 18.08 -2.92
C ARG A 70 -18.69 19.54 -2.53
N THR A 71 -19.44 20.02 -1.54
CA THR A 71 -19.28 21.38 -1.01
C THR A 71 -17.91 21.58 -0.35
N ILE A 72 -17.41 20.56 0.35
CA ILE A 72 -16.06 20.57 0.93
C ILE A 72 -15.00 20.55 -0.18
N ALA A 73 -15.12 19.65 -1.16
CA ALA A 73 -14.19 19.53 -2.27
C ALA A 73 -14.09 20.84 -3.08
N ASN A 74 -15.19 21.54 -3.29
CA ASN A 74 -15.24 22.84 -3.98
C ASN A 74 -14.55 24.00 -3.21
N LYS A 75 -14.11 23.77 -1.95
CA LYS A 75 -13.25 24.72 -1.23
C LYS A 75 -11.80 24.63 -1.68
N ASN A 76 -11.43 23.57 -2.36
CA ASN A 76 -10.16 23.46 -3.03
C ASN A 76 -10.13 24.36 -4.27
N ASN A 77 -8.99 24.95 -4.55
CA ASN A 77 -8.75 25.76 -5.72
C ASN A 77 -7.54 25.19 -6.47
N ALA A 78 -7.81 24.27 -7.40
CA ALA A 78 -6.77 23.62 -8.18
C ALA A 78 -6.18 24.59 -9.21
N PHE A 79 -5.07 25.24 -8.87
CA PHE A 79 -4.30 26.05 -9.82
C PHE A 79 -3.54 25.14 -10.78
N ARG A 80 -3.33 25.61 -12.01
CA ARG A 80 -2.41 24.96 -12.96
C ARG A 80 -1.03 24.82 -12.31
N SER A 81 -0.55 23.61 -12.14
CA SER A 81 0.68 23.36 -11.40
C SER A 81 1.86 23.11 -12.34
N PHE A 82 2.89 23.93 -12.21
CA PHE A 82 4.19 23.78 -12.86
C PHE A 82 5.31 23.59 -11.81
N ILE A 83 4.95 23.03 -10.64
CA ILE A 83 5.88 22.78 -9.53
C ILE A 83 6.79 21.60 -9.83
N GLY A 84 6.24 20.52 -10.40
CA GLY A 84 6.97 19.27 -10.62
C GLY A 84 7.39 18.59 -9.33
N GLN A 85 8.67 18.40 -9.12
CA GLN A 85 9.26 17.89 -7.88
C GLN A 85 8.71 16.50 -7.50
N GLY A 86 8.55 15.62 -8.50
CA GLY A 86 8.07 14.25 -8.35
C GLY A 86 6.57 14.06 -8.50
N TYR A 87 5.80 15.14 -8.75
CA TYR A 87 4.35 15.10 -8.96
C TYR A 87 3.99 15.94 -10.20
N TYR A 88 3.25 15.34 -11.13
CA TYR A 88 2.98 15.94 -12.45
C TYR A 88 1.54 15.66 -12.88
N GLY A 89 0.95 16.56 -13.64
CA GLY A 89 -0.31 16.32 -14.33
C GLY A 89 -0.17 15.18 -15.34
N THR A 90 -1.16 14.31 -15.40
CA THR A 90 -1.24 13.21 -16.36
C THR A 90 -2.66 13.02 -16.83
N ILE A 91 -2.85 12.42 -18.00
CA ILE A 91 -4.17 12.15 -18.57
C ILE A 91 -4.50 10.67 -18.36
N THR A 92 -5.34 10.37 -17.37
CA THR A 92 -5.84 9.01 -17.16
C THR A 92 -6.81 8.66 -18.29
N PRO A 93 -6.55 7.62 -19.12
CA PRO A 93 -7.52 7.18 -20.12
C PRO A 93 -8.83 6.76 -19.44
N PHE A 94 -9.98 7.25 -19.92
CA PHE A 94 -11.29 6.99 -19.29
C PHE A 94 -11.63 5.51 -19.21
N VAL A 95 -11.17 4.71 -20.16
CA VAL A 95 -11.34 3.25 -20.13
C VAL A 95 -10.60 2.61 -18.95
N ILE A 96 -9.44 3.13 -18.55
CA ILE A 96 -8.68 2.69 -17.38
C ILE A 96 -9.33 3.22 -16.10
N LEU A 97 -9.69 4.50 -16.07
CA LEU A 97 -10.35 5.12 -14.93
C LEU A 97 -11.57 4.32 -14.49
N ARG A 98 -12.53 4.12 -15.42
CA ARG A 98 -13.80 3.46 -15.13
C ARG A 98 -13.67 1.96 -14.88
N ASN A 99 -12.82 1.26 -15.64
CA ASN A 99 -12.78 -0.20 -15.61
C ASN A 99 -11.69 -0.78 -14.71
N ILE A 100 -10.89 0.05 -14.07
CA ILE A 100 -9.90 -0.36 -13.06
C ILE A 100 -10.11 0.43 -11.76
N LEU A 101 -9.93 1.75 -11.75
CA LEU A 101 -9.98 2.53 -10.51
C LEU A 101 -11.37 2.55 -9.89
N GLU A 102 -12.44 2.64 -10.70
CA GLU A 102 -13.83 2.65 -10.26
C GLU A 102 -14.49 1.26 -10.25
N ASN A 103 -13.77 0.21 -10.65
CA ASN A 103 -14.33 -1.14 -10.77
C ASN A 103 -14.07 -1.99 -9.52
N PRO A 104 -15.12 -2.40 -8.76
CA PRO A 104 -14.98 -3.21 -7.56
C PRO A 104 -14.30 -4.57 -7.80
N GLY A 105 -14.39 -5.14 -9.02
CA GLY A 105 -13.66 -6.35 -9.38
C GLY A 105 -12.14 -6.18 -9.31
N TRP A 106 -11.64 -4.94 -9.44
CA TRP A 106 -10.23 -4.62 -9.32
C TRP A 106 -9.83 -4.04 -7.97
N TYR A 107 -10.59 -3.06 -7.42
CA TYR A 107 -10.16 -2.39 -6.21
C TYR A 107 -10.49 -3.14 -4.91
N THR A 108 -11.39 -4.13 -4.93
CA THR A 108 -11.75 -4.91 -3.73
C THR A 108 -10.91 -6.19 -3.56
N GLN A 109 -9.99 -6.47 -4.47
CA GLN A 109 -9.08 -7.61 -4.35
C GLN A 109 -8.02 -7.38 -3.25
N TYR A 110 -7.40 -8.48 -2.81
CA TYR A 110 -6.29 -8.43 -1.86
C TYR A 110 -4.96 -8.83 -2.50
N THR A 111 -3.90 -8.79 -1.73
CA THR A 111 -2.58 -9.31 -2.13
C THR A 111 -2.70 -10.74 -2.65
N PRO A 112 -2.09 -11.09 -3.80
CA PRO A 112 -2.29 -12.37 -4.47
C PRO A 112 -1.56 -13.54 -3.80
N TYR A 113 -1.82 -13.78 -2.50
CA TYR A 113 -1.25 -14.91 -1.77
C TYR A 113 -1.72 -16.26 -2.32
N GLN A 114 -2.94 -16.31 -2.82
CA GLN A 114 -3.50 -17.50 -3.48
C GLN A 114 -3.49 -17.26 -4.99
N ALA A 115 -2.48 -17.82 -5.64
CA ALA A 115 -2.19 -17.56 -7.05
C ALA A 115 -3.34 -17.97 -7.98
N GLU A 116 -4.01 -19.08 -7.68
CA GLU A 116 -5.01 -19.69 -8.57
C GLU A 116 -6.27 -18.83 -8.75
N ILE A 117 -6.56 -17.94 -7.80
CA ILE A 117 -7.69 -16.99 -7.86
C ILE A 117 -7.25 -15.55 -8.11
N SER A 118 -6.03 -15.36 -8.58
CA SER A 118 -5.41 -14.04 -8.75
C SER A 118 -4.61 -13.94 -10.05
N GLN A 119 -4.88 -14.80 -11.02
CA GLN A 119 -4.08 -14.91 -12.24
C GLN A 119 -4.14 -13.66 -13.11
N GLY A 120 -5.29 -12.96 -13.14
CA GLY A 120 -5.43 -11.73 -13.89
C GLY A 120 -4.63 -10.57 -13.27
N ARG A 121 -4.71 -10.38 -11.96
CA ARG A 121 -3.94 -9.37 -11.24
C ARG A 121 -2.45 -9.66 -11.28
N LEU A 122 -2.05 -10.94 -11.16
CA LEU A 122 -0.65 -11.35 -11.27
C LEU A 122 -0.10 -11.08 -12.66
N GLU A 123 -0.88 -11.32 -13.74
CA GLU A 123 -0.51 -10.96 -15.11
C GLU A 123 -0.31 -9.45 -15.26
N ALA A 124 -1.24 -8.65 -14.76
CA ALA A 124 -1.14 -7.17 -14.79
C ALA A 124 0.10 -6.65 -14.03
N LEU A 125 0.44 -7.26 -12.90
CA LEU A 125 1.65 -6.91 -12.14
C LEU A 125 2.94 -7.39 -12.81
N LEU A 126 2.90 -8.49 -13.54
CA LEU A 126 4.03 -8.92 -14.37
C LEU A 126 4.26 -7.95 -15.53
N ASN A 127 3.19 -7.43 -16.15
CA ASN A 127 3.28 -6.33 -17.11
C ASN A 127 3.96 -5.11 -16.50
N PHE A 128 3.60 -4.73 -15.27
CA PHE A 128 4.26 -3.64 -14.54
C PHE A 128 5.76 -3.88 -14.38
N GLN A 129 6.16 -5.06 -13.90
CA GLN A 129 7.58 -5.39 -13.73
C GLN A 129 8.35 -5.35 -15.07
N THR A 130 7.74 -5.87 -16.13
CA THR A 130 8.33 -5.85 -17.49
C THR A 130 8.51 -4.41 -17.98
N MET A 131 7.49 -3.57 -17.80
CA MET A 131 7.57 -2.16 -18.12
C MET A 131 8.73 -1.46 -17.39
N ILE A 132 8.89 -1.71 -16.10
CA ILE A 132 9.94 -1.10 -15.29
C ILE A 132 11.33 -1.60 -15.70
N THR A 133 11.49 -2.91 -15.92
CA THR A 133 12.79 -3.47 -16.36
C THR A 133 13.21 -2.91 -17.73
N ASP A 134 12.27 -2.81 -18.66
CA ASP A 134 12.53 -2.27 -20.00
C ASP A 134 12.91 -0.78 -19.95
N LEU A 135 12.17 0.01 -19.19
CA LEU A 135 12.43 1.47 -19.11
C LEU A 135 13.73 1.78 -18.36
N THR A 136 14.03 1.04 -17.29
CA THR A 136 15.23 1.28 -16.47
C THR A 136 16.50 0.62 -17.02
N GLY A 137 16.39 -0.35 -17.93
CA GLY A 137 17.50 -1.16 -18.42
C GLY A 137 18.08 -2.11 -17.34
N LEU A 138 17.34 -2.43 -16.30
CA LEU A 138 17.71 -3.33 -15.21
C LEU A 138 16.91 -4.63 -15.28
N LYS A 139 17.50 -5.74 -14.80
CA LYS A 139 16.96 -7.09 -15.07
C LYS A 139 15.80 -7.52 -14.19
N ILE A 140 15.69 -6.97 -12.97
CA ILE A 140 14.69 -7.38 -11.98
C ILE A 140 13.97 -6.13 -11.49
N ALA A 141 12.64 -6.17 -11.46
CA ALA A 141 11.82 -5.16 -10.80
C ALA A 141 10.85 -5.82 -9.82
N ASN A 142 10.45 -5.08 -8.79
CA ASN A 142 9.39 -5.50 -7.88
C ASN A 142 7.99 -5.08 -8.39
N ALA A 143 6.96 -5.60 -7.73
CA ALA A 143 5.56 -5.30 -8.05
C ALA A 143 5.04 -4.10 -7.24
N SER A 144 5.80 -3.05 -7.14
CA SER A 144 5.66 -1.73 -6.53
C SER A 144 6.15 -1.57 -5.07
N LEU A 145 6.33 -0.31 -4.70
CA LEU A 145 6.58 0.20 -3.35
C LEU A 145 5.63 1.38 -3.05
N LEU A 146 5.84 2.05 -1.89
CA LEU A 146 4.90 3.05 -1.38
C LEU A 146 5.02 4.41 -2.07
N ASP A 147 6.24 4.97 -2.13
CA ASP A 147 6.58 6.23 -2.81
C ASP A 147 8.07 6.27 -3.16
N GLU A 148 8.51 7.27 -3.95
CA GLU A 148 9.90 7.40 -4.40
C GLU A 148 10.89 7.55 -3.24
N GLY A 149 10.59 8.40 -2.27
CA GLY A 149 11.50 8.68 -1.15
C GLY A 149 11.73 7.45 -0.27
N THR A 150 10.67 6.68 0.00
CA THR A 150 10.80 5.42 0.74
C THR A 150 11.49 4.34 -0.09
N ALA A 151 11.30 4.30 -1.41
CA ALA A 151 12.03 3.40 -2.30
C ALA A 151 13.53 3.71 -2.33
N ALA A 152 13.91 4.99 -2.33
CA ALA A 152 15.31 5.43 -2.22
C ALA A 152 15.93 5.03 -0.87
N ALA A 153 15.16 5.15 0.22
CA ALA A 153 15.59 4.72 1.55
C ALA A 153 15.76 3.19 1.65
N GLU A 154 14.90 2.42 0.98
CA GLU A 154 15.07 0.97 0.86
C GLU A 154 16.34 0.62 0.07
N ALA A 155 16.69 1.35 -0.99
CA ALA A 155 17.94 1.16 -1.73
C ALA A 155 19.16 1.42 -0.85
N MET A 156 19.17 2.51 -0.07
CA MET A 156 20.21 2.81 0.91
C MET A 156 20.36 1.68 1.92
N THR A 157 19.26 1.21 2.51
CA THR A 157 19.28 0.14 3.50
C THR A 157 19.75 -1.18 2.91
N MET A 158 19.35 -1.50 1.68
CA MET A 158 19.81 -2.70 0.97
C MET A 158 21.32 -2.65 0.75
N PHE A 159 21.88 -1.55 0.26
CA PHE A 159 23.30 -1.38 0.04
C PHE A 159 24.11 -1.47 1.34
N PHE A 160 23.60 -0.84 2.41
CA PHE A 160 24.24 -0.90 3.74
C PHE A 160 24.38 -2.32 4.25
N ARG A 161 23.38 -3.17 4.02
CA ARG A 161 23.41 -4.59 4.43
C ARG A 161 24.22 -5.49 3.49
N GLU A 162 24.43 -5.08 2.25
CA GLU A 162 25.23 -5.81 1.27
C GLU A 162 26.73 -5.48 1.36
N THR A 163 27.08 -4.35 1.95
CA THR A 163 28.50 -4.04 2.15
C THR A 163 29.13 -5.01 3.15
N LYS A 164 30.16 -5.72 2.72
CA LYS A 164 30.87 -6.72 3.53
C LYS A 164 31.97 -6.11 4.42
N LEU A 165 32.17 -4.81 4.31
CA LEU A 165 33.25 -4.11 4.99
C LEU A 165 32.68 -3.36 6.21
N PRO A 166 32.99 -3.78 7.45
CA PRO A 166 32.35 -3.28 8.68
C PRO A 166 32.60 -1.80 9.00
N LYS A 167 33.48 -1.13 8.26
CA LYS A 167 33.80 0.30 8.46
C LYS A 167 33.07 1.23 7.46
N ARG A 168 32.31 0.69 6.51
CA ARG A 168 31.61 1.49 5.51
C ARG A 168 30.22 1.87 6.03
N ASN A 169 30.07 3.11 6.43
CA ASN A 169 28.80 3.66 6.93
C ASN A 169 28.40 4.99 6.29
N ARG A 170 29.06 5.42 5.20
CA ARG A 170 28.76 6.67 4.52
C ARG A 170 27.95 6.43 3.27
N PHE A 171 26.86 7.18 3.15
CA PHE A 171 26.00 7.22 1.98
C PHE A 171 26.01 8.63 1.39
N PHE A 172 26.42 8.76 0.15
CA PHE A 172 26.36 10.04 -0.57
C PHE A 172 25.00 10.26 -1.18
N VAL A 173 24.53 11.49 -1.13
CA VAL A 173 23.27 11.92 -1.76
C VAL A 173 23.56 13.15 -2.62
N HIS A 174 23.19 13.09 -3.88
CA HIS A 174 23.25 14.25 -4.76
C HIS A 174 22.28 15.33 -4.24
N ASP A 175 22.76 16.59 -4.08
CA ASP A 175 21.93 17.71 -3.61
C ASP A 175 20.79 18.06 -4.58
N GLY A 176 20.87 17.58 -5.82
CA GLY A 176 19.80 17.59 -6.80
C GLY A 176 18.69 16.53 -6.62
N CYS A 177 18.74 15.70 -5.58
CA CYS A 177 17.59 14.87 -5.20
C CYS A 177 16.44 15.73 -4.68
N HIS A 178 15.20 15.19 -4.76
CA HIS A 178 14.04 15.90 -4.21
C HIS A 178 14.18 16.13 -2.70
N PRO A 179 13.82 17.31 -2.17
CA PRO A 179 13.96 17.62 -0.74
C PRO A 179 13.27 16.59 0.18
N GLN A 180 12.08 16.11 -0.20
CA GLN A 180 11.35 15.09 0.55
C GLN A 180 12.11 13.74 0.56
N THR A 181 12.75 13.36 -0.52
CA THR A 181 13.57 12.14 -0.60
C THR A 181 14.78 12.25 0.33
N ILE A 182 15.47 13.38 0.31
CA ILE A 182 16.61 13.65 1.21
C ILE A 182 16.17 13.55 2.68
N ASP A 183 14.99 14.09 3.00
CA ASP A 183 14.51 14.13 4.38
C ASP A 183 14.11 12.73 4.91
N ILE A 184 13.48 11.90 4.07
CA ILE A 184 13.20 10.49 4.38
C ILE A 184 14.49 9.70 4.59
N LEU A 185 15.52 9.94 3.76
CA LEU A 185 16.83 9.30 3.95
C LEU A 185 17.43 9.62 5.33
N LYS A 186 17.29 10.87 5.83
CA LYS A 186 17.74 11.24 7.18
C LYS A 186 17.03 10.41 8.25
N THR A 187 15.70 10.28 8.14
CA THR A 187 14.91 9.45 9.08
C THR A 187 15.40 8.00 9.10
N ARG A 188 15.66 7.42 7.93
CA ARG A 188 16.10 6.01 7.80
C ARG A 188 17.56 5.79 8.18
N ALA A 189 18.42 6.77 7.95
CA ALA A 189 19.86 6.69 8.24
C ALA A 189 20.17 6.77 9.75
N LEU A 190 19.42 7.62 10.46
CA LEU A 190 19.66 7.92 11.88
C LEU A 190 19.73 6.67 12.77
N PRO A 191 18.72 5.78 12.79
CA PRO A 191 18.73 4.62 13.69
C PRO A 191 19.78 3.57 13.32
N LEU A 192 20.26 3.58 12.08
CA LEU A 192 21.25 2.63 11.56
C LEU A 192 22.69 3.15 11.68
N GLY A 193 22.90 4.36 12.18
CA GLY A 193 24.22 4.99 12.28
C GLY A 193 24.87 5.27 10.91
N ILE A 194 24.05 5.46 9.87
CA ILE A 194 24.50 5.82 8.52
C ILE A 194 24.81 7.31 8.48
N GLU A 195 26.03 7.65 8.05
CA GLU A 195 26.47 9.02 7.78
C GLU A 195 25.98 9.46 6.39
N LEU A 196 24.98 10.35 6.32
CA LEU A 196 24.53 10.94 5.07
C LEU A 196 25.42 12.12 4.70
N LYS A 197 25.96 12.10 3.49
CA LYS A 197 26.74 13.20 2.93
C LYS A 197 26.06 13.76 1.69
N ILE A 198 25.42 14.93 1.84
CA ILE A 198 24.74 15.61 0.76
C ILE A 198 25.73 16.51 0.04
N GLU A 199 25.95 16.29 -1.24
CA GLU A 199 26.95 16.97 -2.03
C GLU A 199 26.46 17.33 -3.44
N LYS A 200 27.04 18.39 -4.01
CA LYS A 200 26.86 18.72 -5.44
C LYS A 200 27.44 17.62 -6.31
N PHE A 201 26.86 17.40 -7.49
CA PHE A 201 27.32 16.35 -8.43
C PHE A 201 28.84 16.32 -8.60
N ARG A 202 29.47 17.48 -8.80
CA ARG A 202 30.95 17.57 -9.01
C ARG A 202 31.79 17.19 -7.80
N ASN A 203 31.19 17.15 -6.62
CA ASN A 203 31.87 16.84 -5.34
C ASN A 203 31.53 15.41 -4.84
N LEU A 204 30.77 14.65 -5.58
CA LEU A 204 30.44 13.25 -5.25
C LEU A 204 31.66 12.37 -5.55
N ILE A 205 32.59 12.31 -4.62
CA ILE A 205 33.80 11.50 -4.71
C ILE A 205 33.71 10.39 -3.66
N PRO A 206 33.46 9.13 -4.08
CA PRO A 206 33.45 7.98 -3.16
C PRO A 206 34.78 7.80 -2.45
N ASP A 207 34.72 7.54 -1.16
CA ASP A 207 35.88 7.27 -0.30
C ASP A 207 35.84 5.85 0.31
N ASP A 208 36.80 5.53 1.16
CA ASP A 208 36.94 4.24 1.81
C ASP A 208 35.82 3.90 2.80
N LYS A 209 35.02 4.90 3.24
CA LYS A 209 33.85 4.74 4.09
C LYS A 209 32.56 4.62 3.31
N SER A 210 32.58 4.87 2.01
CA SER A 210 31.40 4.92 1.16
C SER A 210 30.89 3.52 0.85
N PHE A 211 29.60 3.28 1.06
CA PHE A 211 28.94 2.04 0.63
C PHE A 211 27.93 2.27 -0.51
N GLY A 212 27.42 3.49 -0.67
CA GLY A 212 26.43 3.79 -1.71
C GLY A 212 26.31 5.27 -2.02
N ILE A 213 25.70 5.57 -3.18
CA ILE A 213 25.37 6.89 -3.68
C ILE A 213 23.94 6.88 -4.18
N LEU A 214 23.19 7.96 -3.92
CA LEU A 214 21.90 8.24 -4.56
C LEU A 214 22.03 9.44 -5.51
N LEU A 215 21.56 9.25 -6.74
CA LEU A 215 21.49 10.28 -7.79
C LEU A 215 20.02 10.51 -8.18
N GLN A 216 19.69 11.69 -8.73
CA GLN A 216 18.37 12.01 -9.27
C GLN A 216 18.47 12.28 -10.78
N TYR A 217 17.57 11.69 -11.58
CA TYR A 217 17.63 11.73 -13.04
C TYR A 217 16.22 11.87 -13.69
N PRO A 218 15.90 13.06 -14.25
CA PRO A 218 16.58 14.35 -14.11
C PRO A 218 16.70 14.80 -12.65
N ALA A 219 17.66 15.69 -12.37
CA ALA A 219 17.79 16.34 -11.07
C ALA A 219 16.53 17.15 -10.72
N SER A 220 16.31 17.43 -9.45
CA SER A 220 15.12 18.12 -8.96
C SER A 220 14.94 19.53 -9.56
N ASP A 221 16.00 20.15 -10.02
CA ASP A 221 15.97 21.43 -10.74
C ASP A 221 15.85 21.26 -12.26
N GLY A 222 15.68 20.03 -12.75
CA GLY A 222 15.53 19.69 -14.16
C GLY A 222 16.83 19.35 -14.90
N ALA A 223 17.99 19.53 -14.28
CA ALA A 223 19.26 19.28 -14.96
C ALA A 223 19.48 17.78 -15.24
N VAL A 224 19.97 17.46 -16.43
CA VAL A 224 20.36 16.12 -16.83
C VAL A 224 21.88 16.06 -16.89
N TYR A 225 22.47 15.13 -16.13
CA TYR A 225 23.90 14.91 -16.04
C TYR A 225 24.30 13.57 -16.63
N ASP A 226 25.56 13.48 -17.11
CA ASP A 226 26.20 12.19 -17.41
C ASP A 226 26.78 11.60 -16.11
N TYR A 227 26.23 10.48 -15.71
CA TYR A 227 26.65 9.79 -14.50
C TYR A 227 27.59 8.60 -14.79
N SER A 228 27.96 8.34 -16.05
CA SER A 228 28.75 7.18 -16.46
C SER A 228 30.09 7.08 -15.72
N ASP A 229 30.90 8.15 -15.75
CA ASP A 229 32.22 8.19 -15.09
C ASP A 229 32.10 8.06 -13.55
N LEU A 230 31.06 8.64 -12.97
CA LEU A 230 30.79 8.53 -11.54
C LEU A 230 30.44 7.09 -11.15
N CYS A 231 29.66 6.41 -11.96
CA CYS A 231 29.31 4.99 -11.73
C CYS A 231 30.56 4.11 -11.81
N GLU A 232 31.43 4.31 -12.80
CA GLU A 232 32.68 3.57 -12.92
C GLU A 232 33.60 3.82 -11.71
N THR A 233 33.75 5.07 -11.30
CA THR A 233 34.54 5.45 -10.13
C THR A 233 33.97 4.84 -8.85
N ALA A 234 32.67 4.89 -8.66
CA ALA A 234 32.00 4.30 -7.51
C ALA A 234 32.23 2.78 -7.44
N HIS A 235 32.05 2.08 -8.54
CA HIS A 235 32.28 0.63 -8.61
C HIS A 235 33.72 0.25 -8.37
N SER A 236 34.68 1.02 -8.92
CA SER A 236 36.10 0.79 -8.69
C SER A 236 36.48 0.91 -7.21
N ASN A 237 35.75 1.72 -6.44
CA ASN A 237 35.87 1.85 -5.00
C ASN A 237 34.98 0.84 -4.22
N GLY A 238 34.21 0.00 -4.89
CA GLY A 238 33.24 -0.93 -4.26
C GLY A 238 32.02 -0.24 -3.63
N THR A 239 31.65 0.93 -4.16
CA THR A 239 30.47 1.71 -3.75
C THR A 239 29.34 1.47 -4.73
N PHE A 240 28.13 1.18 -4.25
CA PHE A 240 26.94 0.96 -5.08
C PHE A 240 26.29 2.28 -5.51
N VAL A 241 25.56 2.25 -6.64
CA VAL A 241 24.87 3.44 -7.17
C VAL A 241 23.39 3.18 -7.35
N ALA A 242 22.56 3.98 -6.67
CA ALA A 242 21.13 4.06 -6.88
C ALA A 242 20.78 5.36 -7.64
N VAL A 243 19.80 5.26 -8.53
CA VAL A 243 19.30 6.39 -9.30
C VAL A 243 17.80 6.53 -9.09
N ALA A 244 17.34 7.65 -8.54
CA ALA A 244 15.95 8.04 -8.53
C ALA A 244 15.62 8.67 -9.90
N ALA A 245 14.82 7.98 -10.71
CA ALA A 245 14.58 8.37 -12.09
C ALA A 245 13.10 8.63 -12.38
N ASP A 246 12.82 9.71 -13.10
CA ASP A 246 11.49 9.97 -13.63
C ASP A 246 11.14 9.00 -14.75
N ILE A 247 10.05 8.24 -14.58
CA ILE A 247 9.69 7.16 -15.51
C ILE A 247 9.37 7.65 -16.93
N MET A 248 8.76 8.84 -17.08
CA MET A 248 8.43 9.41 -18.39
C MET A 248 9.69 9.90 -19.10
N SER A 249 10.67 10.43 -18.38
CA SER A 249 11.94 10.84 -18.97
C SER A 249 12.71 9.66 -19.57
N LEU A 250 12.59 8.46 -18.96
CA LEU A 250 13.26 7.24 -19.45
C LEU A 250 12.73 6.74 -20.79
N VAL A 251 11.63 7.27 -21.29
CA VAL A 251 11.16 7.02 -22.66
C VAL A 251 12.11 7.64 -23.70
N LEU A 252 12.74 8.78 -23.37
CA LEU A 252 13.64 9.52 -24.27
C LEU A 252 15.10 9.52 -23.82
N LEU A 253 15.37 9.41 -22.51
CA LEU A 253 16.71 9.46 -21.95
C LEU A 253 17.32 8.08 -21.74
N LYS A 254 18.65 8.01 -21.84
CA LYS A 254 19.43 6.78 -21.61
C LYS A 254 19.08 6.14 -20.29
N PRO A 255 18.74 4.83 -20.26
CA PRO A 255 18.33 4.13 -19.03
C PRO A 255 19.43 4.08 -17.96
N PRO A 256 19.08 4.14 -16.66
CA PRO A 256 20.02 4.01 -15.56
C PRO A 256 20.89 2.76 -15.60
N GLY A 257 20.33 1.62 -16.01
CA GLY A 257 21.07 0.37 -16.16
C GLY A 257 22.18 0.43 -17.21
N GLU A 258 22.02 1.25 -18.26
CA GLU A 258 22.98 1.39 -19.36
C GLU A 258 24.18 2.30 -19.03
N PHE A 259 24.04 3.23 -18.07
CA PHE A 259 25.15 4.02 -17.59
C PHE A 259 25.72 3.54 -16.26
N GLY A 260 25.32 2.37 -15.79
CA GLY A 260 25.99 1.67 -14.69
C GLY A 260 25.27 1.66 -13.35
N ALA A 261 24.05 2.13 -13.23
CA ALA A 261 23.30 2.05 -11.97
C ALA A 261 23.14 0.59 -11.49
N ASP A 262 23.22 0.37 -10.17
CA ASP A 262 22.90 -0.91 -9.54
C ASP A 262 21.43 -1.04 -9.23
N VAL A 263 20.82 0.09 -8.89
CA VAL A 263 19.39 0.22 -8.56
C VAL A 263 18.81 1.45 -9.25
N ALA A 264 17.61 1.32 -9.76
CA ALA A 264 16.76 2.44 -10.15
C ALA A 264 15.47 2.43 -9.33
N VAL A 265 15.12 3.58 -8.76
CA VAL A 265 13.87 3.81 -8.03
C VAL A 265 13.14 4.99 -8.66
N GLY A 266 11.87 5.14 -8.35
CA GLY A 266 11.09 6.27 -8.83
C GLY A 266 9.60 6.06 -8.58
N ASN A 267 8.79 6.89 -9.23
CA ASN A 267 7.34 6.86 -9.13
C ASN A 267 6.73 6.67 -10.52
N THR A 268 5.69 5.85 -10.64
CA THR A 268 4.97 5.63 -11.91
C THR A 268 3.74 6.52 -12.06
N GLN A 269 3.58 7.54 -11.23
CA GLN A 269 2.43 8.44 -11.22
C GLN A 269 2.14 9.06 -12.61
N ARG A 270 3.18 9.44 -13.35
CA ARG A 270 3.07 10.01 -14.71
C ARG A 270 2.46 9.05 -15.75
N PHE A 271 2.26 7.80 -15.42
CA PHE A 271 1.60 6.82 -16.28
C PHE A 271 0.12 6.69 -15.88
N GLY A 272 -0.60 7.80 -16.02
CA GLY A 272 -2.05 7.84 -15.89
C GLY A 272 -2.61 7.78 -14.46
N VAL A 273 -1.82 8.04 -13.43
CA VAL A 273 -2.30 8.10 -12.04
C VAL A 273 -2.43 9.55 -11.60
N PRO A 274 -3.61 10.01 -11.15
CA PRO A 274 -3.79 11.39 -10.69
C PRO A 274 -2.84 11.77 -9.55
N MET A 275 -2.51 13.08 -9.44
CA MET A 275 -1.63 13.59 -8.36
C MET A 275 -2.22 13.37 -6.97
N GLY A 276 -3.54 13.56 -6.81
CA GLY A 276 -4.28 13.23 -5.59
C GLY A 276 -3.74 13.84 -4.31
N PHE A 277 -3.21 15.05 -4.37
CA PHE A 277 -2.61 15.74 -3.24
C PHE A 277 -1.50 14.93 -2.52
N GLY A 278 -0.80 14.07 -3.26
CA GLY A 278 0.30 13.25 -2.73
C GLY A 278 0.15 11.75 -2.91
N GLY A 279 -0.96 11.29 -3.44
CA GLY A 279 -1.17 9.88 -3.74
C GLY A 279 -2.40 9.25 -3.08
N PRO A 280 -2.48 7.90 -3.16
CA PRO A 280 -1.38 6.93 -3.34
C PRO A 280 -0.85 6.85 -4.77
N HIS A 281 0.45 6.52 -4.89
CA HIS A 281 1.15 6.29 -6.16
C HIS A 281 1.99 5.01 -6.08
N ALA A 282 2.17 4.31 -7.20
CA ALA A 282 3.03 3.15 -7.24
C ALA A 282 4.49 3.57 -7.49
N ALA A 283 5.33 3.47 -6.47
CA ALA A 283 6.76 3.56 -6.66
C ALA A 283 7.32 2.26 -7.25
N TYR A 284 8.45 2.34 -7.93
CA TYR A 284 9.15 1.19 -8.46
C TYR A 284 10.55 1.04 -7.87
N PHE A 285 11.04 -0.19 -7.91
CA PHE A 285 12.41 -0.54 -7.56
C PHE A 285 12.90 -1.58 -8.56
N ALA A 286 13.91 -1.22 -9.34
CA ALA A 286 14.56 -2.13 -10.27
C ALA A 286 16.03 -2.32 -9.91
N THR A 287 16.60 -3.50 -10.19
CA THR A 287 17.96 -3.82 -9.80
C THR A 287 18.62 -4.86 -10.72
N ARG A 288 19.93 -5.04 -10.54
CA ARG A 288 20.70 -6.10 -11.18
C ARG A 288 20.35 -7.47 -10.58
N ASP A 289 20.57 -8.54 -11.33
CA ASP A 289 20.26 -9.92 -10.91
C ASP A 289 20.90 -10.33 -9.58
N GLN A 290 22.10 -9.82 -9.29
CA GLN A 290 22.80 -10.14 -8.03
C GLN A 290 22.01 -9.78 -6.76
N PHE A 291 21.09 -8.81 -6.82
CA PHE A 291 20.28 -8.37 -5.70
C PHE A 291 18.88 -9.00 -5.62
N LYS A 292 18.53 -9.93 -6.52
CA LYS A 292 17.18 -10.52 -6.59
C LYS A 292 16.65 -11.12 -5.28
N ARG A 293 17.54 -11.57 -4.39
CA ARG A 293 17.18 -12.10 -3.07
C ARG A 293 17.19 -11.06 -1.96
N LYS A 294 17.44 -9.79 -2.29
CA LYS A 294 17.59 -8.66 -1.34
C LYS A 294 16.66 -7.49 -1.66
N ILE A 295 16.13 -7.44 -2.87
CA ILE A 295 15.19 -6.40 -3.31
C ILE A 295 13.99 -6.32 -2.35
N PRO A 296 13.56 -5.13 -1.89
CA PRO A 296 12.38 -4.96 -1.07
C PRO A 296 11.09 -5.17 -1.87
N GLY A 297 10.00 -5.37 -1.17
CA GLY A 297 8.68 -5.56 -1.79
C GLY A 297 8.53 -6.93 -2.46
N ARG A 298 7.41 -7.12 -3.12
CA ARG A 298 7.02 -8.38 -3.74
C ARG A 298 7.51 -8.49 -5.17
N ILE A 299 7.76 -9.71 -5.61
CA ILE A 299 8.11 -10.03 -6.99
C ILE A 299 7.08 -11.02 -7.50
N ILE A 300 6.54 -10.76 -8.68
CA ILE A 300 5.71 -11.70 -9.42
C ILE A 300 6.63 -12.53 -10.32
N GLY A 301 6.34 -13.81 -10.41
CA GLY A 301 7.08 -14.73 -11.25
C GLY A 301 6.17 -15.70 -12.01
N VAL A 302 6.72 -16.28 -13.06
CA VAL A 302 6.09 -17.33 -13.84
C VAL A 302 6.43 -18.67 -13.22
N SER A 303 5.46 -19.58 -13.21
CA SER A 303 5.61 -20.99 -12.84
C SER A 303 4.73 -21.83 -13.74
N VAL A 304 4.50 -23.07 -13.35
CA VAL A 304 3.55 -23.97 -14.00
C VAL A 304 2.52 -24.46 -12.98
N ASP A 305 1.32 -24.79 -13.45
CA ASP A 305 0.35 -25.52 -12.65
C ASP A 305 0.63 -27.04 -12.65
N ARG A 306 -0.16 -27.81 -11.90
CA ARG A 306 -0.05 -29.28 -11.82
C ARG A 306 -0.16 -29.99 -13.18
N HIS A 307 -0.69 -29.34 -14.19
CA HIS A 307 -0.85 -29.88 -15.56
C HIS A 307 0.25 -29.43 -16.51
N GLY A 308 1.22 -28.61 -16.04
CA GLY A 308 2.30 -28.07 -16.84
C GLY A 308 1.95 -26.79 -17.59
N HIS A 309 0.76 -26.21 -17.39
CA HIS A 309 0.39 -24.93 -18.00
C HIS A 309 1.03 -23.76 -17.26
N ASN A 310 1.39 -22.70 -17.99
CA ASN A 310 1.90 -21.47 -17.41
C ASN A 310 0.93 -20.89 -16.36
N ALA A 311 1.49 -20.52 -15.22
CA ALA A 311 0.76 -19.94 -14.12
C ALA A 311 1.61 -18.85 -13.45
N PHE A 312 0.98 -17.75 -13.00
CA PHE A 312 1.64 -16.66 -12.31
C PHE A 312 1.55 -16.83 -10.80
N ARG A 313 2.54 -16.32 -10.08
CA ARG A 313 2.62 -16.41 -8.60
C ARG A 313 3.49 -15.32 -8.01
N MET A 314 3.41 -15.12 -6.71
CA MET A 314 4.44 -14.36 -5.99
C MET A 314 5.71 -15.22 -5.86
N ALA A 315 6.84 -14.69 -6.32
CA ALA A 315 8.13 -15.38 -6.33
C ALA A 315 9.00 -15.01 -5.12
N LEU A 316 9.89 -15.92 -4.73
CA LEU A 316 10.88 -15.70 -3.67
C LEU A 316 10.28 -15.20 -2.34
N GLN A 317 9.13 -15.73 -1.93
CA GLN A 317 8.41 -15.30 -0.71
C GLN A 317 9.24 -15.46 0.57
N THR A 318 10.25 -16.33 0.57
CA THR A 318 11.19 -16.50 1.69
C THR A 318 11.98 -15.25 2.07
N ARG A 319 11.92 -14.18 1.25
CA ARG A 319 12.50 -12.85 1.56
C ARG A 319 11.59 -11.98 2.42
N GLU A 320 10.28 -12.26 2.42
CA GLU A 320 9.28 -11.38 3.00
C GLU A 320 9.32 -11.36 4.54
N GLN A 321 8.87 -10.26 5.13
CA GLN A 321 8.95 -10.01 6.57
C GLN A 321 8.17 -11.01 7.40
N HIS A 322 7.05 -11.55 6.91
CA HIS A 322 6.24 -12.55 7.63
C HIS A 322 6.97 -13.89 7.81
N ILE A 323 7.96 -14.18 6.96
CA ILE A 323 8.82 -15.37 7.06
C ILE A 323 10.12 -15.05 7.82
N ARG A 324 10.75 -13.92 7.50
CA ARG A 324 12.06 -13.56 8.06
C ARG A 324 11.99 -12.89 9.42
N ARG A 325 10.87 -12.24 9.77
CA ARG A 325 10.66 -11.56 11.06
C ARG A 325 11.82 -10.59 11.38
N GLU A 326 12.51 -10.77 12.49
CA GLU A 326 13.65 -9.94 12.93
C GLU A 326 14.85 -9.97 11.95
N LYS A 327 14.91 -10.92 11.03
CA LYS A 327 15.92 -11.01 9.97
C LYS A 327 15.48 -10.33 8.66
N ALA A 328 14.30 -9.74 8.63
CA ALA A 328 13.80 -9.04 7.45
C ALA A 328 14.64 -7.79 7.16
N THR A 329 14.78 -7.47 5.88
CA THR A 329 15.51 -6.29 5.42
C THR A 329 14.61 -5.08 5.23
N SER A 330 13.30 -5.28 5.16
CA SER A 330 12.26 -4.27 4.98
C SER A 330 11.00 -4.71 5.73
N ASN A 331 10.20 -3.76 6.17
CA ASN A 331 8.90 -4.01 6.80
C ASN A 331 7.72 -3.93 5.80
N ILE A 332 7.98 -3.69 4.53
CA ILE A 332 6.93 -3.56 3.51
C ILE A 332 6.14 -4.85 3.39
N CYS A 333 4.84 -4.77 3.69
CA CYS A 333 3.89 -5.88 3.64
C CYS A 333 3.05 -5.83 2.37
N THR A 334 2.32 -4.75 2.15
CA THR A 334 1.46 -4.54 0.99
C THR A 334 1.97 -3.35 0.19
N ALA A 335 1.89 -3.44 -1.14
CA ALA A 335 2.32 -2.41 -2.07
C ALA A 335 1.12 -1.73 -2.74
N GLN A 336 1.36 -0.74 -3.56
CA GLN A 336 0.35 0.05 -4.28
C GLN A 336 -0.11 -0.71 -5.54
N VAL A 337 -0.82 -1.83 -5.35
CA VAL A 337 -1.15 -2.80 -6.39
C VAL A 337 -2.03 -2.19 -7.49
N LEU A 338 -3.16 -1.58 -7.15
CA LEU A 338 -4.09 -1.02 -8.14
C LEU A 338 -3.41 0.05 -8.99
N LEU A 339 -2.61 0.91 -8.38
CA LEU A 339 -1.93 2.00 -9.08
C LEU A 339 -0.80 1.50 -9.97
N ALA A 340 -0.13 0.41 -9.58
CA ALA A 340 0.82 -0.30 -10.43
C ALA A 340 0.11 -0.92 -11.64
N ILE A 341 -1.08 -1.51 -11.43
CA ILE A 341 -1.92 -2.03 -12.51
C ILE A 341 -2.36 -0.90 -13.44
N MET A 342 -2.83 0.23 -12.92
CA MET A 342 -3.19 1.40 -13.74
C MET A 342 -2.01 1.87 -14.59
N ALA A 343 -0.82 2.02 -13.99
CA ALA A 343 0.38 2.43 -14.71
C ALA A 343 0.80 1.43 -15.79
N SER A 344 0.70 0.14 -15.52
CA SER A 344 0.98 -0.89 -16.53
C SER A 344 -0.04 -0.88 -17.67
N MET A 345 -1.34 -0.69 -17.37
CA MET A 345 -2.39 -0.58 -18.39
C MET A 345 -2.28 0.71 -19.21
N TYR A 346 -1.79 1.79 -18.62
CA TYR A 346 -1.43 3.00 -19.37
C TYR A 346 -0.36 2.68 -20.42
N ALA A 347 0.69 1.95 -20.03
CA ALA A 347 1.73 1.53 -20.97
C ALA A 347 1.22 0.54 -22.03
N VAL A 348 0.34 -0.40 -21.64
CA VAL A 348 -0.32 -1.34 -22.58
C VAL A 348 -1.20 -0.59 -23.58
N TYR A 349 -1.97 0.40 -23.12
CA TYR A 349 -2.88 1.17 -23.98
C TYR A 349 -2.15 2.09 -24.94
N HIS A 350 -1.10 2.77 -24.49
CA HIS A 350 -0.35 3.70 -25.33
C HIS A 350 0.72 3.01 -26.18
N GLY A 351 1.35 1.97 -25.68
CA GLY A 351 2.48 1.33 -26.32
C GLY A 351 3.72 2.24 -26.45
N PRO A 352 4.84 1.71 -26.94
CA PRO A 352 6.09 2.48 -26.99
C PRO A 352 6.01 3.73 -27.86
N GLU A 353 5.32 3.68 -28.99
CA GLU A 353 5.26 4.79 -29.93
C GLU A 353 4.46 5.98 -29.41
N ARG A 354 3.33 5.73 -28.74
CA ARG A 354 2.52 6.80 -28.18
C ARG A 354 3.17 7.39 -26.94
N LEU A 355 3.84 6.60 -26.12
CA LEU A 355 4.66 7.07 -25.01
C LEU A 355 5.78 8.01 -25.50
N LYS A 356 6.45 7.66 -26.60
CA LYS A 356 7.44 8.58 -27.25
C LYS A 356 6.80 9.89 -27.71
N GLN A 357 5.60 9.84 -28.27
CA GLN A 357 4.87 11.05 -28.68
C GLN A 357 4.53 11.93 -27.47
N ILE A 358 4.07 11.35 -26.35
CA ILE A 358 3.78 12.06 -25.10
C ILE A 358 5.05 12.70 -24.55
N ALA A 359 6.14 11.93 -24.42
CA ALA A 359 7.41 12.42 -23.90
C ALA A 359 8.01 13.52 -24.80
N ASN A 360 7.95 13.37 -26.12
CA ASN A 360 8.40 14.41 -27.08
C ASN A 360 7.51 15.66 -27.04
N LYS A 361 6.19 15.54 -26.80
CA LYS A 361 5.31 16.68 -26.56
C LYS A 361 5.77 17.47 -25.33
N ILE A 362 6.02 16.76 -24.22
CA ILE A 362 6.48 17.38 -22.96
C ILE A 362 7.81 18.12 -23.20
N TYR A 363 8.81 17.42 -23.75
CA TYR A 363 10.10 18.01 -24.06
C TYR A 363 9.99 19.20 -25.03
N GLY A 364 9.24 19.05 -26.12
CA GLY A 364 9.07 20.08 -27.13
C GLY A 364 8.41 21.35 -26.59
N LEU A 365 7.45 21.24 -25.66
CA LEU A 365 6.85 22.37 -24.96
C LEU A 365 7.85 23.03 -23.99
N THR A 366 8.66 22.21 -23.30
CA THR A 366 9.72 22.70 -22.41
C THR A 366 10.79 23.50 -23.19
N ASP A 367 11.25 22.94 -24.31
CA ASP A 367 12.23 23.60 -25.20
C ASP A 367 11.67 24.90 -25.80
N LEU A 368 10.39 24.89 -26.20
CA LEU A 368 9.70 26.10 -26.68
C LEU A 368 9.65 27.18 -25.59
N LEU A 369 9.26 26.82 -24.35
CA LEU A 369 9.26 27.76 -23.24
C LEU A 369 10.67 28.33 -22.99
N GLY A 370 11.68 27.45 -22.91
CA GLY A 370 13.06 27.84 -22.67
C GLY A 370 13.57 28.86 -23.71
N ARG A 371 13.38 28.57 -25.01
CA ARG A 371 13.75 29.47 -26.09
C ARG A 371 12.99 30.79 -26.04
N SER A 372 11.69 30.75 -25.70
CA SER A 372 10.89 31.98 -25.58
C SER A 372 11.37 32.87 -24.43
N LEU A 373 11.70 32.26 -23.27
CA LEU A 373 12.24 33.02 -22.13
C LEU A 373 13.63 33.58 -22.39
N MET A 374 14.50 32.86 -23.09
CA MET A 374 15.82 33.38 -23.50
C MET A 374 15.70 34.57 -24.47
N GLU A 375 14.75 34.53 -25.40
CA GLU A 375 14.53 35.64 -26.35
C GLU A 375 14.07 36.92 -25.64
N ILE A 376 13.26 36.82 -24.59
CA ILE A 376 12.88 37.95 -23.77
C ILE A 376 13.92 38.33 -22.70
N GLY A 377 15.09 37.67 -22.72
CA GLY A 377 16.29 38.05 -21.95
C GLY A 377 16.42 37.35 -20.58
N TYR A 378 15.77 36.25 -20.35
CA TYR A 378 15.99 35.39 -19.16
C TYR A 378 17.08 34.35 -19.41
N GLU A 379 17.84 34.03 -18.39
CA GLU A 379 18.86 32.99 -18.40
C GLU A 379 18.29 31.66 -17.92
N ILE A 380 18.41 30.60 -18.73
CA ILE A 380 18.08 29.23 -18.36
C ILE A 380 19.34 28.58 -17.83
N LEU A 381 19.31 28.09 -16.59
CA LEU A 381 20.50 27.56 -15.92
C LEU A 381 20.78 26.08 -16.28
N ASN A 382 19.79 25.36 -16.78
CA ASN A 382 19.97 23.97 -17.23
C ASN A 382 20.59 23.95 -18.63
N THR A 383 21.72 23.26 -18.79
CA THR A 383 22.31 23.01 -20.12
C THR A 383 21.56 21.90 -20.86
N HIS A 384 21.18 20.87 -20.13
CA HIS A 384 20.38 19.75 -20.61
C HIS A 384 19.22 19.53 -19.66
N TYR A 385 18.05 19.29 -20.21
CA TYR A 385 16.79 19.12 -19.46
C TYR A 385 15.84 18.18 -20.22
N PHE A 386 14.81 17.69 -19.53
CA PHE A 386 13.69 16.98 -20.13
C PHE A 386 12.42 17.83 -20.08
N ASP A 387 11.89 18.07 -18.89
CA ASP A 387 10.58 18.68 -18.66
C ASP A 387 10.64 19.92 -17.74
N THR A 388 11.76 20.18 -17.10
CA THR A 388 11.88 21.21 -16.06
C THR A 388 12.99 22.19 -16.39
N LEU A 389 12.64 23.48 -16.32
CA LEU A 389 13.59 24.60 -16.50
C LEU A 389 13.84 25.29 -15.17
N ARG A 390 15.09 25.65 -14.90
CA ARG A 390 15.49 26.55 -13.82
C ARG A 390 15.88 27.90 -14.39
N ILE A 391 15.18 28.96 -13.98
CA ILE A 391 15.18 30.28 -14.60
C ILE A 391 15.74 31.27 -13.59
N LYS A 392 16.74 32.09 -14.01
CA LYS A 392 17.28 33.18 -13.20
C LYS A 392 16.40 34.41 -13.34
N THR A 393 16.00 35.00 -12.21
CA THR A 393 15.12 36.19 -12.17
C THR A 393 15.93 37.49 -12.28
N ASN A 394 16.47 37.75 -13.48
CA ASN A 394 17.35 38.90 -13.73
C ASN A 394 16.63 40.16 -14.22
N ARG A 395 15.33 40.11 -14.58
CA ARG A 395 14.53 41.23 -15.11
C ARG A 395 13.39 41.63 -14.18
N LEU A 396 12.60 40.63 -13.75
CA LEU A 396 11.57 40.76 -12.72
C LEU A 396 12.03 39.98 -11.50
N SER A 397 11.71 40.48 -10.32
CA SER A 397 11.99 39.74 -9.09
C SER A 397 11.13 38.46 -9.01
N SER A 398 11.61 37.46 -8.28
CA SER A 398 10.84 36.22 -8.03
C SER A 398 9.49 36.53 -7.38
N GLN A 399 9.41 37.59 -6.54
CA GLN A 399 8.20 38.07 -5.89
C GLN A 399 7.16 38.62 -6.87
N GLU A 400 7.62 39.40 -7.87
CA GLU A 400 6.72 39.94 -8.92
C GLU A 400 6.17 38.82 -9.79
N ILE A 401 7.02 37.89 -10.21
CA ILE A 401 6.59 36.73 -11.00
C ILE A 401 5.61 35.88 -10.18
N THR A 402 5.87 35.65 -8.89
CA THR A 402 4.96 34.96 -7.96
C THR A 402 3.59 35.64 -7.86
N SER A 403 3.59 36.96 -7.72
CA SER A 403 2.34 37.73 -7.62
C SER A 403 1.50 37.60 -8.91
N ARG A 404 2.16 37.63 -10.07
CA ARG A 404 1.50 37.43 -11.38
C ARG A 404 0.99 36.01 -11.56
N ALA A 405 1.80 35.00 -11.23
CA ALA A 405 1.41 33.59 -11.30
C ALA A 405 0.15 33.35 -10.48
N ARG A 406 0.10 33.83 -9.23
CA ARG A 406 -1.08 33.69 -8.36
C ARG A 406 -2.33 34.37 -8.92
N LYS A 407 -2.20 35.53 -9.58
CA LYS A 407 -3.32 36.24 -10.21
C LYS A 407 -3.87 35.52 -11.45
N ASN A 408 -3.11 34.60 -12.01
CA ASN A 408 -3.47 33.80 -13.19
C ASN A 408 -3.73 32.32 -12.84
N ASP A 409 -3.93 32.00 -11.55
CA ASP A 409 -4.14 30.64 -11.05
C ASP A 409 -3.06 29.65 -11.48
N ILE A 410 -1.78 30.09 -11.34
CA ILE A 410 -0.59 29.30 -11.70
C ILE A 410 0.31 29.12 -10.47
N ASN A 411 0.75 27.89 -10.23
CA ASN A 411 1.77 27.53 -9.25
C ASN A 411 3.10 27.23 -9.94
N LEU A 412 4.16 27.92 -9.49
CA LEU A 412 5.54 27.71 -9.91
C LEU A 412 6.36 27.20 -8.71
N ARG A 413 7.53 26.64 -8.99
CA ARG A 413 8.50 26.26 -7.96
C ARG A 413 9.46 27.43 -7.67
N TYR A 414 9.67 27.72 -6.39
CA TYR A 414 10.57 28.80 -5.96
C TYR A 414 11.77 28.21 -5.22
N PHE A 415 12.98 28.63 -5.60
CA PHE A 415 14.22 28.23 -4.95
C PHE A 415 14.72 29.34 -4.02
N THR A 416 15.54 28.97 -3.02
CA THR A 416 16.07 29.91 -2.01
C THR A 416 17.04 30.94 -2.57
N ASP A 417 17.61 30.70 -3.76
CA ASP A 417 18.51 31.62 -4.47
C ASP A 417 17.78 32.54 -5.45
N GLU A 418 16.49 32.75 -5.24
CA GLU A 418 15.61 33.59 -6.05
C GLU A 418 15.43 33.11 -7.51
N THR A 419 15.86 31.89 -7.86
CA THR A 419 15.54 31.28 -9.15
C THR A 419 14.16 30.63 -9.13
N ILE A 420 13.56 30.47 -10.32
CA ILE A 420 12.23 29.84 -10.48
C ILE A 420 12.36 28.54 -11.28
N GLY A 421 11.67 27.50 -10.84
CA GLY A 421 11.48 26.25 -11.57
C GLY A 421 10.11 26.23 -12.25
N ILE A 422 10.09 25.73 -13.49
CA ILE A 422 8.87 25.45 -14.24
C ILE A 422 8.97 24.05 -14.81
N SER A 423 8.03 23.17 -14.41
CA SER A 423 7.94 21.81 -14.89
C SER A 423 6.74 21.65 -15.82
N ILE A 424 6.97 21.08 -16.98
CA ILE A 424 5.96 20.81 -18.01
C ILE A 424 5.56 19.34 -17.93
N ASP A 425 4.28 19.08 -18.16
CA ASP A 425 3.74 17.72 -18.07
C ASP A 425 2.79 17.39 -19.24
N GLU A 426 2.15 16.20 -19.18
CA GLU A 426 1.26 15.72 -20.23
C GLU A 426 0.04 16.62 -20.43
N THR A 427 -0.44 17.29 -19.38
CA THR A 427 -1.66 18.13 -19.43
C THR A 427 -1.37 19.50 -20.04
N THR A 428 -0.10 19.92 -20.08
CA THR A 428 0.31 21.22 -20.56
C THR A 428 0.00 21.40 -22.04
N THR A 429 -0.50 22.58 -22.41
CA THR A 429 -0.88 23.00 -23.75
C THR A 429 -0.03 24.16 -24.26
N LEU A 430 -0.15 24.47 -25.55
CA LEU A 430 0.48 25.69 -26.13
C LEU A 430 -0.05 26.99 -25.50
N SER A 431 -1.33 27.02 -25.11
CA SER A 431 -1.90 28.17 -24.38
C SER A 431 -1.23 28.37 -23.03
N ASP A 432 -0.91 27.28 -22.32
CA ASP A 432 -0.21 27.38 -21.03
C ASP A 432 1.19 27.95 -21.22
N ILE A 433 1.92 27.53 -22.26
CA ILE A 433 3.23 28.09 -22.56
C ILE A 433 3.14 29.62 -22.87
N HIS A 434 2.12 30.04 -23.60
CA HIS A 434 1.85 31.43 -23.84
C HIS A 434 1.60 32.23 -22.54
N ASP A 435 0.74 31.69 -21.66
CA ASP A 435 0.46 32.30 -20.34
C ASP A 435 1.72 32.38 -19.49
N LEU A 436 2.55 31.33 -19.47
CA LEU A 436 3.82 31.31 -18.75
C LEU A 436 4.78 32.39 -19.26
N VAL A 437 4.93 32.54 -20.56
CA VAL A 437 5.78 33.62 -21.13
C VAL A 437 5.30 35.01 -20.71
N LYS A 438 3.98 35.23 -20.71
CA LYS A 438 3.38 36.51 -20.26
C LYS A 438 3.67 36.83 -18.78
N LEU A 439 3.81 35.81 -17.91
CA LEU A 439 4.19 36.06 -16.51
C LEU A 439 5.55 36.77 -16.41
N PHE A 440 6.48 36.43 -17.33
CA PHE A 440 7.84 36.96 -17.35
C PHE A 440 8.01 38.27 -18.15
N SER A 441 7.02 38.65 -18.95
CA SER A 441 7.07 39.86 -19.74
C SER A 441 5.71 40.55 -19.86
N PRO A 442 5.41 41.52 -18.98
CA PRO A 442 4.13 42.19 -18.95
C PRO A 442 3.84 43.08 -20.15
N ASP A 443 4.91 43.52 -20.84
CA ASP A 443 4.82 44.47 -21.95
C ASP A 443 4.54 43.79 -23.30
N ILE A 444 4.56 42.42 -23.32
CA ILE A 444 4.22 41.68 -24.52
C ILE A 444 2.69 41.64 -24.66
N ASN A 445 2.15 42.36 -25.65
CA ASN A 445 0.75 42.25 -26.00
C ASN A 445 0.44 40.92 -26.74
N ASP A 446 -0.83 40.54 -26.85
CA ASP A 446 -1.24 39.28 -27.46
C ASP A 446 -0.74 39.09 -28.91
N ALA A 447 -0.60 40.17 -29.66
CA ALA A 447 -0.07 40.14 -31.04
C ALA A 447 1.43 39.86 -31.07
N ASP A 448 2.20 40.43 -30.16
CA ASP A 448 3.66 40.21 -30.08
C ASP A 448 3.97 38.82 -29.48
N SER A 449 3.20 38.34 -28.49
CA SER A 449 3.36 36.99 -28.01
C SER A 449 3.03 35.97 -29.12
N THR A 450 1.98 36.20 -29.90
CA THR A 450 1.65 35.40 -31.09
C THR A 450 2.73 35.47 -32.17
N ARG A 451 3.41 36.61 -32.32
CA ARG A 451 4.56 36.74 -33.23
C ARG A 451 5.81 36.02 -32.77
N VAL A 452 6.11 36.04 -31.47
CA VAL A 452 7.15 35.22 -30.84
C VAL A 452 6.85 33.74 -31.11
N PHE A 453 5.60 33.32 -31.00
CA PHE A 453 5.17 31.93 -31.26
C PHE A 453 5.14 31.56 -32.74
N ASN A 454 4.56 32.38 -33.63
CA ASN A 454 4.30 32.01 -35.03
C ASN A 454 5.47 32.33 -35.97
N GLY A 455 6.41 33.22 -35.58
CA GLY A 455 7.41 33.73 -36.49
C GLY A 455 8.81 33.11 -36.43
N LYS A 456 9.26 32.66 -35.30
CA LYS A 456 10.65 32.24 -35.08
C LYS A 456 10.86 30.82 -34.56
N PHE A 457 9.88 30.21 -33.92
CA PHE A 457 10.15 29.01 -33.16
C PHE A 457 9.84 27.69 -33.83
N GLY A 458 9.34 27.70 -35.06
CA GLY A 458 9.19 26.45 -35.82
C GLY A 458 8.43 25.34 -35.09
N LYS A 459 8.38 24.17 -35.67
CA LYS A 459 7.73 22.97 -35.06
C LYS A 459 8.40 22.62 -33.73
N GLN A 460 7.60 22.03 -32.81
CA GLN A 460 8.12 21.30 -31.65
C GLN A 460 9.27 20.38 -32.11
N LYS A 461 10.37 20.38 -31.35
CA LYS A 461 11.52 19.53 -31.65
C LYS A 461 11.44 18.27 -30.83
N ASP A 462 11.71 17.15 -31.45
CA ASP A 462 11.95 15.90 -30.75
C ASP A 462 13.28 15.98 -29.99
N TYR A 463 13.39 15.26 -28.89
CA TYR A 463 14.63 15.20 -28.13
C TYR A 463 15.76 14.60 -28.99
N SER A 464 16.88 15.32 -29.07
CA SER A 464 18.07 14.91 -29.82
C SER A 464 19.37 15.21 -29.05
N GLY A 465 19.26 15.32 -27.73
CA GLY A 465 20.42 15.61 -26.85
C GLY A 465 21.38 14.43 -26.69
N PRO A 466 22.53 14.65 -26.01
CA PRO A 466 23.58 13.63 -25.85
C PRO A 466 23.14 12.43 -24.99
N PHE A 467 22.03 12.55 -24.28
CA PHE A 467 21.48 11.51 -23.41
C PHE A 467 20.31 10.77 -24.05
N LEU A 468 20.17 10.83 -25.39
CA LEU A 468 19.09 10.17 -26.10
C LEU A 468 19.16 8.64 -25.89
N ARG A 469 18.02 8.09 -25.53
CA ARG A 469 17.83 6.64 -25.49
C ARG A 469 17.97 6.04 -26.89
N THR A 470 18.82 5.03 -27.04
CA THR A 470 19.00 4.30 -28.30
C THR A 470 18.45 2.86 -28.22
N SER A 471 18.27 2.36 -27.01
CA SER A 471 17.71 1.02 -26.79
C SER A 471 16.21 0.98 -27.01
N SER A 472 15.72 -0.13 -27.57
CA SER A 472 14.30 -0.42 -27.64
C SER A 472 13.72 -0.68 -26.24
N PHE A 473 12.41 -0.51 -26.08
CA PHE A 473 11.68 -0.78 -24.85
C PHE A 473 10.24 -1.17 -25.18
N LEU A 474 9.57 -1.86 -24.29
CA LEU A 474 8.19 -2.34 -24.43
C LEU A 474 7.98 -3.11 -25.73
N THR A 475 8.94 -3.96 -26.07
CA THR A 475 8.90 -4.74 -27.32
C THR A 475 7.98 -5.96 -27.23
N HIS A 476 7.64 -6.39 -26.01
CA HIS A 476 6.73 -7.52 -25.81
C HIS A 476 5.35 -7.23 -26.43
N PRO A 477 4.70 -8.22 -27.08
CA PRO A 477 3.40 -8.04 -27.74
C PRO A 477 2.31 -7.45 -26.89
N ILE A 478 2.33 -7.67 -25.55
CA ILE A 478 1.37 -7.10 -24.60
C ILE A 478 1.28 -5.57 -24.71
N PHE A 479 2.39 -4.90 -24.97
CA PHE A 479 2.47 -3.45 -25.12
C PHE A 479 2.22 -2.98 -26.57
N ASN A 480 1.93 -3.90 -27.48
CA ASN A 480 1.78 -3.63 -28.92
C ASN A 480 0.45 -4.16 -29.50
N SER A 481 -0.49 -4.59 -28.63
CA SER A 481 -1.71 -5.25 -29.10
C SER A 481 -3.01 -4.53 -28.75
N TYR A 482 -3.11 -3.81 -27.61
CA TYR A 482 -4.37 -3.35 -27.06
C TYR A 482 -4.52 -1.82 -27.10
N HIS A 483 -4.41 -1.23 -28.29
CA HIS A 483 -4.39 0.23 -28.48
C HIS A 483 -5.77 0.83 -28.78
N SER A 484 -6.78 0.04 -29.09
CA SER A 484 -8.17 0.51 -29.23
C SER A 484 -8.93 0.36 -27.92
N GLU A 485 -9.93 1.23 -27.70
CA GLU A 485 -10.77 1.16 -26.50
C GLU A 485 -11.46 -0.20 -26.35
N THR A 486 -11.94 -0.79 -27.44
CA THR A 486 -12.59 -2.11 -27.43
C THR A 486 -11.62 -3.22 -27.02
N GLU A 487 -10.40 -3.20 -27.52
CA GLU A 487 -9.40 -4.26 -27.23
C GLU A 487 -8.90 -4.18 -25.79
N ILE A 488 -8.57 -2.98 -25.31
CA ILE A 488 -8.11 -2.81 -23.92
C ILE A 488 -9.24 -3.13 -22.93
N LEU A 489 -10.48 -2.76 -23.20
CA LEU A 489 -11.63 -3.10 -22.38
C LEU A 489 -11.81 -4.62 -22.26
N ARG A 490 -11.73 -5.35 -23.39
CA ARG A 490 -11.81 -6.81 -23.40
C ARG A 490 -10.62 -7.46 -22.69
N TYR A 491 -9.43 -6.87 -22.79
CA TYR A 491 -8.26 -7.35 -22.08
C TYR A 491 -8.43 -7.19 -20.57
N ILE A 492 -8.84 -6.01 -20.10
CA ILE A 492 -9.11 -5.73 -18.68
C ILE A 492 -10.15 -6.72 -18.13
N HIS A 493 -11.27 -6.94 -18.85
CA HIS A 493 -12.31 -7.86 -18.42
C HIS A 493 -11.84 -9.32 -18.41
N ARG A 494 -11.03 -9.73 -19.40
CA ARG A 494 -10.43 -11.07 -19.43
C ARG A 494 -9.52 -11.32 -18.22
N LEU A 495 -8.78 -10.31 -17.78
CA LEU A 495 -7.96 -10.44 -16.57
C LEU A 495 -8.84 -10.52 -15.32
N GLU A 496 -9.81 -9.62 -15.18
CA GLU A 496 -10.74 -9.58 -14.04
C GLU A 496 -11.47 -10.91 -13.85
N SER A 497 -11.91 -11.53 -14.95
CA SER A 497 -12.65 -12.80 -14.92
C SER A 497 -11.84 -14.01 -14.40
N LYS A 498 -10.52 -13.89 -14.26
CA LYS A 498 -9.65 -14.92 -13.67
C LYS A 498 -9.54 -14.81 -12.14
N ASP A 499 -10.07 -13.77 -11.54
CA ASP A 499 -9.82 -13.41 -10.16
C ASP A 499 -11.11 -13.45 -9.31
N LEU A 500 -10.96 -13.73 -8.01
CA LEU A 500 -12.00 -13.50 -7.01
C LEU A 500 -11.80 -12.14 -6.34
N ALA A 501 -12.91 -11.43 -6.11
CA ALA A 501 -12.97 -10.14 -5.46
C ALA A 501 -14.23 -10.05 -4.58
N LEU A 502 -14.38 -9.00 -3.75
CA LEU A 502 -15.52 -8.86 -2.84
C LEU A 502 -16.88 -8.72 -3.56
N ASN A 503 -16.90 -8.36 -4.84
CA ASN A 503 -18.12 -8.33 -5.63
C ASN A 503 -18.59 -9.74 -6.09
N THR A 504 -17.83 -10.78 -5.80
CA THR A 504 -18.15 -12.18 -6.14
C THR A 504 -18.37 -13.05 -4.93
N SER A 505 -17.62 -12.88 -3.84
CA SER A 505 -17.75 -13.62 -2.59
C SER A 505 -17.08 -12.88 -1.45
N MET A 506 -17.34 -13.25 -0.20
CA MET A 506 -16.55 -12.77 0.94
C MET A 506 -15.08 -13.18 0.81
N ILE A 507 -14.21 -12.40 1.42
CA ILE A 507 -12.77 -12.69 1.56
C ILE A 507 -12.45 -12.76 3.06
N PRO A 508 -12.52 -13.92 3.71
CA PRO A 508 -12.47 -14.07 5.16
C PRO A 508 -11.02 -14.10 5.70
N LEU A 509 -10.20 -13.15 5.30
CA LEU A 509 -8.79 -13.09 5.68
C LEU A 509 -8.59 -12.55 7.10
N GLY A 510 -8.23 -13.38 8.06
CA GLY A 510 -7.73 -12.92 9.36
C GLY A 510 -6.22 -12.65 9.31
N SER A 511 -5.79 -11.80 10.01
CA SER A 511 -5.96 -10.48 10.59
C SER A 511 -5.95 -9.37 9.54
N CYS A 512 -6.88 -9.35 8.66
CA CYS A 512 -6.93 -8.41 7.55
C CYS A 512 -8.38 -8.12 7.17
N THR A 513 -9.00 -7.18 7.85
CA THR A 513 -10.41 -6.82 7.66
C THR A 513 -10.72 -6.49 6.20
N MET A 514 -11.44 -7.36 5.52
CA MET A 514 -11.83 -7.24 4.11
C MET A 514 -13.33 -6.91 4.02
N LYS A 515 -13.70 -5.68 4.31
CA LYS A 515 -15.09 -5.22 4.18
C LYS A 515 -15.34 -4.60 2.80
N LEU A 516 -16.54 -4.79 2.26
CA LEU A 516 -16.93 -4.15 1.00
C LEU A 516 -17.04 -2.64 1.20
N ASN A 517 -16.43 -1.91 0.28
CA ASN A 517 -16.50 -0.45 0.21
C ASN A 517 -17.81 -0.05 -0.49
N ALA A 518 -18.54 0.87 0.09
CA ALA A 518 -19.71 1.43 -0.56
C ALA A 518 -19.33 2.28 -1.77
N THR A 519 -20.19 2.31 -2.77
CA THR A 519 -19.99 3.13 -3.98
C THR A 519 -19.88 4.62 -3.63
N ALA A 520 -20.69 5.10 -2.67
CA ALA A 520 -20.63 6.48 -2.19
C ALA A 520 -19.26 6.84 -1.56
N GLU A 521 -18.55 5.87 -0.97
CA GLU A 521 -17.21 6.07 -0.42
C GLU A 521 -16.16 6.24 -1.52
N MET A 522 -16.33 5.54 -2.64
CA MET A 522 -15.35 5.53 -3.75
C MET A 522 -15.53 6.69 -4.75
N ILE A 523 -16.74 7.16 -4.98
CA ILE A 523 -17.05 8.22 -5.95
C ILE A 523 -16.17 9.48 -5.82
N PRO A 524 -15.86 9.99 -4.62
CA PRO A 524 -15.09 11.23 -4.49
C PRO A 524 -13.65 11.14 -4.97
N VAL A 525 -13.07 9.94 -5.02
CA VAL A 525 -11.65 9.72 -5.36
C VAL A 525 -11.30 10.24 -6.77
N THR A 526 -12.27 10.23 -7.68
CA THR A 526 -12.10 10.62 -9.09
C THR A 526 -12.57 12.05 -9.40
N TRP A 527 -13.01 12.80 -8.39
CA TRP A 527 -13.38 14.21 -8.60
C TRP A 527 -12.17 15.09 -8.88
N GLY A 528 -12.18 15.89 -9.92
CA GLY A 528 -11.07 16.78 -10.28
C GLY A 528 -10.65 17.73 -9.16
N GLU A 529 -11.60 18.21 -8.35
CA GLU A 529 -11.34 19.07 -7.19
C GLU A 529 -10.45 18.41 -6.12
N LEU A 530 -10.39 17.07 -6.13
CA LEU A 530 -9.55 16.26 -5.24
C LEU A 530 -8.37 15.63 -6.00
N SER A 531 -8.58 15.05 -7.17
CA SER A 531 -7.57 14.30 -7.92
C SER A 531 -6.44 15.17 -8.49
N ASP A 532 -6.71 16.45 -8.80
CA ASP A 532 -5.79 17.30 -9.56
C ASP A 532 -4.93 18.21 -8.69
N GLN A 533 -5.07 18.13 -7.36
CA GLN A 533 -4.31 18.95 -6.41
C GLN A 533 -2.85 18.49 -6.31
N HIS A 534 -1.92 19.44 -6.44
CA HIS A 534 -0.50 19.16 -6.21
C HIS A 534 -0.18 19.18 -4.69
N PRO A 535 0.58 18.20 -4.13
CA PRO A 535 0.81 18.10 -2.67
C PRO A 535 1.61 19.26 -2.08
N PHE A 536 2.37 20.00 -2.90
CA PHE A 536 3.16 21.15 -2.49
C PHE A 536 2.53 22.49 -2.89
N ALA A 537 1.27 22.47 -3.34
CA ALA A 537 0.51 23.70 -3.55
C ALA A 537 0.33 24.47 -2.22
N PRO A 538 0.24 25.80 -2.23
CA PRO A 538 -0.04 26.57 -1.03
C PRO A 538 -1.29 26.06 -0.28
N VAL A 539 -1.21 25.93 1.04
CA VAL A 539 -2.31 25.43 1.90
C VAL A 539 -3.62 26.19 1.67
N SER A 540 -3.53 27.49 1.32
CA SER A 540 -4.72 28.30 1.01
C SER A 540 -5.53 27.79 -0.19
N GLN A 541 -4.94 26.96 -1.05
CA GLN A 541 -5.58 26.37 -2.23
C GLN A 541 -6.17 24.99 -1.94
N SER A 542 -5.88 24.38 -0.80
CA SER A 542 -6.31 23.01 -0.41
C SER A 542 -7.26 23.00 0.79
N LYS A 543 -8.09 24.01 0.95
CA LYS A 543 -8.99 24.17 2.12
C LYS A 543 -9.96 23.00 2.29
N GLY A 544 -10.43 22.41 1.21
CA GLY A 544 -11.28 21.23 1.24
C GLY A 544 -10.52 20.02 1.81
N TYR A 545 -9.31 19.78 1.33
CA TYR A 545 -8.46 18.73 1.87
C TYR A 545 -8.08 18.97 3.34
N GLN A 546 -7.75 20.22 3.70
CA GLN A 546 -7.46 20.55 5.12
C GLN A 546 -8.66 20.24 6.01
N GLN A 547 -9.88 20.50 5.53
CA GLN A 547 -11.08 20.14 6.28
C GLN A 547 -11.22 18.61 6.42
N ILE A 548 -11.11 17.84 5.32
CA ILE A 548 -11.18 16.37 5.35
C ILE A 548 -10.13 15.79 6.32
N ILE A 549 -8.89 16.28 6.24
CA ILE A 549 -7.78 15.85 7.10
C ILE A 549 -8.08 16.14 8.59
N ASN A 550 -8.58 17.35 8.88
CA ASN A 550 -8.89 17.75 10.25
C ASN A 550 -10.09 16.99 10.82
N ASP A 551 -11.20 16.91 10.07
CA ASP A 551 -12.39 16.16 10.48
C ASP A 551 -12.03 14.70 10.78
N LEU A 552 -11.34 14.04 9.84
CA LEU A 552 -10.92 12.66 10.03
C LEU A 552 -9.93 12.52 11.20
N GLY A 553 -9.00 13.45 11.33
CA GLY A 553 -8.06 13.48 12.46
C GLY A 553 -8.77 13.60 13.81
N ASP A 554 -9.76 14.47 13.91
CA ASP A 554 -10.55 14.65 15.14
C ASP A 554 -11.38 13.39 15.47
N TRP A 555 -11.97 12.77 14.47
CA TRP A 555 -12.72 11.51 14.65
C TRP A 555 -11.82 10.35 15.08
N LEU A 556 -10.63 10.21 14.49
CA LEU A 556 -9.69 9.16 14.87
C LEU A 556 -9.14 9.38 16.30
N LYS A 557 -8.92 10.63 16.72
CA LYS A 557 -8.58 10.97 18.11
C LYS A 557 -9.70 10.61 19.07
N GLU A 558 -10.96 10.91 18.71
CA GLU A 558 -12.13 10.53 19.51
C GLU A 558 -12.26 9.01 19.63
N ILE A 559 -12.09 8.26 18.55
CA ILE A 559 -12.18 6.80 18.51
C ILE A 559 -11.10 6.16 19.41
N THR A 560 -9.89 6.67 19.36
CA THR A 560 -8.74 6.06 20.04
C THR A 560 -8.49 6.62 21.44
N GLY A 561 -9.05 7.79 21.75
CA GLY A 561 -8.85 8.51 23.03
C GLY A 561 -7.55 9.31 23.09
N PHE A 562 -6.75 9.36 22.03
CA PHE A 562 -5.49 10.10 22.00
C PHE A 562 -5.68 11.59 21.64
N PRO A 563 -4.85 12.49 22.19
CA PRO A 563 -4.95 13.93 21.89
C PRO A 563 -4.26 14.39 20.63
N ALA A 564 -3.36 13.61 20.04
CA ALA A 564 -2.56 14.01 18.89
C ALA A 564 -2.53 12.94 17.80
N ILE A 565 -2.37 13.38 16.53
CA ILE A 565 -2.35 12.50 15.35
C ILE A 565 -1.39 13.01 14.29
N SER A 566 -0.78 12.10 13.53
CA SER A 566 -0.11 12.39 12.26
C SER A 566 -0.70 11.53 11.14
N MET A 567 -1.09 12.18 10.05
CA MET A 567 -1.59 11.52 8.83
C MET A 567 -0.47 11.15 7.86
N GLN A 568 0.79 11.48 8.15
CA GLN A 568 1.88 11.33 7.20
C GLN A 568 2.20 9.87 6.82
N PRO A 569 2.14 8.86 7.73
CA PRO A 569 2.47 7.48 7.35
C PRO A 569 1.51 6.93 6.29
N ASN A 570 2.05 6.48 5.17
CA ASN A 570 1.31 6.04 3.98
C ASN A 570 1.11 4.51 3.89
N SER A 571 1.26 3.80 5.00
CA SER A 571 0.90 2.39 5.17
C SER A 571 0.91 2.01 6.65
N GLY A 572 0.32 0.87 7.02
CA GLY A 572 0.41 0.33 8.39
C GLY A 572 1.86 0.11 8.83
N ALA A 573 2.66 -0.55 7.99
CA ALA A 573 4.09 -0.77 8.26
C ALA A 573 4.88 0.56 8.43
N GLN A 574 4.52 1.58 7.67
CA GLN A 574 5.11 2.92 7.84
C GLN A 574 4.62 3.58 9.13
N GLY A 575 3.37 3.34 9.55
CA GLY A 575 2.86 3.74 10.86
C GLY A 575 3.61 3.05 12.01
N GLU A 576 3.88 1.74 11.89
CA GLU A 576 4.71 1.01 12.84
C GLU A 576 6.09 1.65 13.00
N TYR A 577 6.78 1.84 11.90
CA TYR A 577 8.10 2.46 11.89
C TYR A 577 8.07 3.87 12.47
N THR A 578 7.09 4.69 12.09
CA THR A 578 6.96 6.07 12.56
C THR A 578 6.71 6.13 14.07
N GLY A 579 5.81 5.30 14.60
CA GLY A 579 5.54 5.26 16.03
C GLY A 579 6.78 4.86 16.85
N LEU A 580 7.55 3.88 16.39
CA LEU A 580 8.80 3.50 17.05
C LEU A 580 9.88 4.59 16.96
N MET A 581 9.95 5.31 15.84
CA MET A 581 10.86 6.46 15.71
C MET A 581 10.47 7.63 16.61
N VAL A 582 9.18 7.86 16.82
CA VAL A 582 8.66 8.85 17.77
C VAL A 582 9.02 8.46 19.20
N ILE A 583 8.86 7.20 19.60
CA ILE A 583 9.31 6.66 20.89
C ILE A 583 10.83 6.85 21.06
N ARG A 584 11.60 6.52 20.05
CA ARG A 584 13.06 6.70 20.07
C ARG A 584 13.43 8.16 20.25
N ALA A 585 12.79 9.08 19.51
CA ALA A 585 13.06 10.50 19.62
C ALA A 585 12.72 11.03 21.02
N TYR A 586 11.64 10.55 21.64
CA TYR A 586 11.28 10.85 23.01
C TYR A 586 12.38 10.43 23.99
N HIS A 587 12.86 9.20 23.94
CA HIS A 587 13.96 8.72 24.80
C HIS A 587 15.24 9.53 24.61
N HIS A 588 15.60 9.84 23.37
CA HIS A 588 16.78 10.64 23.07
C HIS A 588 16.67 12.07 23.64
N ASP A 589 15.51 12.70 23.54
CA ASP A 589 15.28 14.05 24.10
C ASP A 589 15.40 14.08 25.62
N HIS A 590 15.10 12.95 26.29
CA HIS A 590 15.24 12.79 27.73
C HIS A 590 16.63 12.32 28.19
N GLY A 591 17.57 12.15 27.25
CA GLY A 591 18.94 11.69 27.54
C GLY A 591 19.11 10.16 27.62
N ASP A 592 18.06 9.41 27.37
CA ASP A 592 17.99 7.94 27.47
C ASP A 592 18.36 7.23 26.15
N ASN A 593 19.44 7.68 25.50
CA ASN A 593 19.90 7.15 24.22
C ASN A 593 20.23 5.64 24.25
N HIS A 594 20.44 5.08 25.41
CA HIS A 594 20.75 3.66 25.64
C HIS A 594 19.52 2.75 25.62
N ARG A 595 18.30 3.30 25.68
CA ARG A 595 17.05 2.54 25.60
C ARG A 595 16.80 2.11 24.16
N ASN A 596 17.02 0.83 23.89
CA ASN A 596 16.94 0.27 22.53
C ASN A 596 16.34 -1.15 22.47
N ILE A 597 15.77 -1.66 23.57
CA ILE A 597 15.10 -2.97 23.56
C ILE A 597 13.60 -2.77 23.31
N CYS A 598 13.07 -3.51 22.33
CA CYS A 598 11.64 -3.63 22.06
C CYS A 598 11.15 -5.05 22.41
N LEU A 599 10.27 -5.15 23.39
CA LEU A 599 9.59 -6.41 23.70
C LEU A 599 8.46 -6.65 22.67
N ILE A 600 8.34 -7.88 22.16
CA ILE A 600 7.33 -8.23 21.16
C ILE A 600 6.75 -9.60 21.48
N PRO A 601 5.42 -9.76 21.66
CA PRO A 601 4.79 -11.06 21.86
C PRO A 601 5.02 -12.01 20.66
N ALA A 602 5.14 -13.30 20.94
CA ALA A 602 5.31 -14.33 19.90
C ALA A 602 4.16 -14.37 18.89
N SER A 603 2.96 -13.94 19.29
CA SER A 603 1.78 -13.78 18.45
C SER A 603 1.85 -12.63 17.45
N ALA A 604 2.78 -11.66 17.62
CA ALA A 604 2.83 -10.46 16.79
C ALA A 604 3.05 -10.75 15.30
N HIS A 605 2.48 -9.91 14.46
CA HIS A 605 2.70 -9.96 13.01
C HIS A 605 4.19 -9.77 12.66
N GLY A 606 4.66 -10.40 11.58
CA GLY A 606 6.05 -10.35 11.17
C GLY A 606 6.60 -8.96 10.81
N THR A 607 5.72 -7.97 10.55
CA THR A 607 6.12 -6.57 10.35
C THR A 607 6.62 -5.91 11.63
N ASN A 608 6.11 -6.30 12.80
CA ASN A 608 6.47 -5.68 14.08
C ASN A 608 7.98 -5.83 14.39
N PRO A 609 8.57 -7.05 14.40
CA PRO A 609 10.00 -7.18 14.60
C PRO A 609 10.82 -6.52 13.46
N ALA A 610 10.34 -6.54 12.22
CA ALA A 610 11.03 -5.88 11.11
C ALA A 610 11.08 -4.35 11.31
N SER A 611 9.97 -3.71 11.71
CA SER A 611 9.89 -2.27 12.01
C SER A 611 10.79 -1.88 13.19
N SER A 612 10.86 -2.73 14.23
CA SER A 612 11.74 -2.51 15.40
C SER A 612 13.22 -2.49 15.01
N ILE A 613 13.67 -3.46 14.22
CA ILE A 613 15.05 -3.50 13.70
C ILE A 613 15.35 -2.29 12.81
N MET A 614 14.40 -1.86 11.98
CA MET A 614 14.58 -0.66 11.15
C MET A 614 14.67 0.62 11.99
N ALA A 615 13.98 0.67 13.12
CA ALA A 615 14.09 1.77 14.10
C ALA A 615 15.34 1.69 14.97
N GLY A 616 16.24 0.70 14.74
CA GLY A 616 17.48 0.51 15.49
C GLY A 616 17.27 -0.05 16.89
N MET A 617 16.19 -0.83 17.09
CA MET A 617 15.90 -1.48 18.36
C MET A 617 16.24 -2.98 18.30
N ASP A 618 16.70 -3.51 19.41
CA ASP A 618 16.91 -4.95 19.61
C ASP A 618 15.56 -5.60 19.97
N VAL A 619 15.19 -6.66 19.26
CA VAL A 619 13.94 -7.38 19.51
C VAL A 619 14.13 -8.47 20.56
N LEU A 620 13.29 -8.45 21.59
CA LEU A 620 13.22 -9.50 22.59
C LEU A 620 11.79 -10.08 22.62
N VAL A 621 11.66 -11.34 22.21
CA VAL A 621 10.35 -12.00 22.09
C VAL A 621 9.82 -12.38 23.46
N VAL A 622 8.54 -12.07 23.72
CA VAL A 622 7.76 -12.49 24.91
C VAL A 622 6.89 -13.68 24.53
N ASN A 623 6.88 -14.73 25.37
CA ASN A 623 6.06 -15.90 25.13
C ASN A 623 4.56 -15.61 25.27
N CYS A 624 3.74 -16.48 24.68
CA CYS A 624 2.29 -16.54 24.93
C CYS A 624 1.99 -17.77 25.78
N ASP A 625 0.92 -17.70 26.55
CA ASP A 625 0.39 -18.82 27.31
C ASP A 625 -0.39 -19.82 26.42
N ASP A 626 -0.90 -20.91 27.02
CA ASP A 626 -1.64 -21.95 26.30
C ASP A 626 -3.02 -21.45 25.80
N ASN A 627 -3.53 -20.33 26.32
CA ASN A 627 -4.78 -19.70 25.91
C ASN A 627 -4.58 -18.63 24.80
N GLY A 628 -3.33 -18.38 24.41
CA GLY A 628 -2.98 -17.40 23.37
C GLY A 628 -2.81 -15.96 23.88
N ASN A 629 -2.84 -15.74 25.20
CA ASN A 629 -2.54 -14.45 25.82
C ASN A 629 -1.02 -14.26 25.99
N VAL A 630 -0.61 -13.03 26.24
CA VAL A 630 0.79 -12.72 26.61
C VAL A 630 1.12 -13.36 27.96
N ASP A 631 2.22 -14.09 28.06
CA ASP A 631 2.72 -14.57 29.32
C ASP A 631 3.26 -13.40 30.18
N VAL A 632 2.41 -12.91 31.09
CA VAL A 632 2.71 -11.73 31.95
C VAL A 632 3.92 -11.97 32.86
N LYS A 633 4.19 -13.23 33.24
CA LYS A 633 5.36 -13.56 34.06
C LYS A 633 6.64 -13.44 33.24
N ASP A 634 6.66 -13.98 32.03
CA ASP A 634 7.76 -13.85 31.10
C ASP A 634 7.99 -12.39 30.71
N LEU A 635 6.91 -11.64 30.44
CA LEU A 635 6.94 -10.20 30.17
C LEU A 635 7.61 -9.43 31.30
N ARG A 636 7.13 -9.62 32.54
CA ARG A 636 7.65 -8.96 33.75
C ARG A 636 9.13 -9.26 33.94
N GLN A 637 9.53 -10.52 33.89
CA GLN A 637 10.93 -10.92 34.03
C GLN A 637 11.82 -10.23 32.98
N LYS A 638 11.38 -10.18 31.74
CA LYS A 638 12.15 -9.55 30.64
C LYS A 638 12.19 -8.03 30.77
N ALA A 639 11.09 -7.41 31.18
CA ALA A 639 11.06 -5.96 31.42
C ALA A 639 11.98 -5.55 32.58
N GLU A 640 11.89 -6.22 33.72
CA GLU A 640 12.73 -5.95 34.90
C GLU A 640 14.20 -6.20 34.64
N SER A 641 14.55 -7.32 33.95
CA SER A 641 15.94 -7.65 33.63
C SER A 641 16.60 -6.70 32.63
N ASN A 642 15.80 -5.89 31.91
CA ASN A 642 16.28 -4.95 30.91
C ASN A 642 15.76 -3.53 31.16
N SER A 643 15.40 -3.20 32.39
CA SER A 643 14.73 -1.93 32.74
C SER A 643 15.55 -0.68 32.38
N ASP A 644 16.87 -0.79 32.36
CA ASP A 644 17.81 0.26 31.95
C ASP A 644 17.76 0.52 30.42
N ARG A 645 17.52 -0.55 29.63
CA ARG A 645 17.55 -0.49 28.16
C ARG A 645 16.16 -0.60 27.49
N LEU A 646 15.12 -0.85 28.26
CA LEU A 646 13.77 -1.03 27.71
C LEU A 646 13.27 0.26 27.07
N ALA A 647 13.06 0.25 25.75
CA ALA A 647 12.50 1.35 24.99
C ALA A 647 11.00 1.22 24.80
N ALA A 648 10.53 0.05 24.39
CA ALA A 648 9.12 -0.16 24.04
C ALA A 648 8.66 -1.61 24.24
N LEU A 649 7.34 -1.75 24.42
CA LEU A 649 6.60 -2.96 24.06
C LEU A 649 5.84 -2.68 22.77
N MET A 650 5.83 -3.62 21.83
CA MET A 650 4.99 -3.56 20.62
C MET A 650 3.98 -4.70 20.67
N VAL A 651 2.70 -4.37 20.85
CA VAL A 651 1.61 -5.33 21.05
C VAL A 651 0.46 -5.09 20.07
N THR A 652 -0.05 -6.15 19.44
CA THR A 652 -1.28 -6.11 18.63
C THR A 652 -2.49 -6.33 19.53
N TYR A 653 -3.52 -5.48 19.41
CA TYR A 653 -4.71 -5.56 20.26
C TYR A 653 -6.01 -5.34 19.47
N PRO A 654 -7.02 -6.22 19.62
CA PRO A 654 -6.93 -7.58 20.17
C PRO A 654 -5.84 -8.41 19.49
N SER A 655 -5.39 -9.49 20.16
CA SER A 655 -4.26 -10.26 19.66
C SER A 655 -4.58 -10.98 18.34
N THR A 656 -3.57 -11.28 17.53
CA THR A 656 -3.71 -12.10 16.31
C THR A 656 -4.14 -13.55 16.61
N HIS A 657 -4.23 -13.94 17.87
CA HIS A 657 -4.83 -15.21 18.28
C HIS A 657 -6.38 -15.16 18.32
N GLY A 658 -6.98 -13.98 17.99
CA GLY A 658 -8.42 -13.78 17.96
C GLY A 658 -9.03 -13.61 19.36
N VAL A 659 -8.26 -13.18 20.35
CA VAL A 659 -8.70 -12.98 21.73
C VAL A 659 -8.36 -11.59 22.23
N PHE A 660 -9.21 -11.04 23.11
CA PHE A 660 -8.88 -9.87 23.90
C PHE A 660 -7.96 -10.27 25.06
N GLU A 661 -6.77 -9.67 25.10
CA GLU A 661 -5.81 -9.84 26.20
C GLU A 661 -6.43 -9.29 27.51
N GLU A 662 -6.62 -10.16 28.51
CA GLU A 662 -7.32 -9.81 29.75
C GLU A 662 -6.50 -8.86 30.62
N GLU A 663 -5.18 -9.05 30.65
CA GLU A 663 -4.23 -8.33 31.49
C GLU A 663 -3.62 -7.11 30.81
N ILE A 664 -4.24 -6.56 29.77
CA ILE A 664 -3.62 -5.50 28.95
C ILE A 664 -3.19 -4.27 29.77
N GLN A 665 -3.98 -3.86 30.79
CA GLN A 665 -3.61 -2.75 31.68
C GLN A 665 -2.37 -3.10 32.49
N SER A 666 -2.34 -4.30 33.09
CA SER A 666 -1.20 -4.81 33.84
C SER A 666 0.07 -4.90 32.99
N ILE A 667 -0.07 -5.30 31.73
CA ILE A 667 1.00 -5.34 30.74
C ILE A 667 1.54 -3.93 30.50
N CYS A 668 0.69 -2.95 30.26
CA CYS A 668 1.09 -1.54 30.09
C CYS A 668 1.81 -1.00 31.33
N ASP A 669 1.25 -1.24 32.52
CA ASP A 669 1.83 -0.81 33.80
C ASP A 669 3.24 -1.37 34.03
N ILE A 670 3.46 -2.66 33.70
CA ILE A 670 4.77 -3.29 33.83
C ILE A 670 5.79 -2.57 32.92
N ILE A 671 5.43 -2.23 31.70
CA ILE A 671 6.33 -1.55 30.76
C ILE A 671 6.66 -0.15 31.25
N HIS A 672 5.65 0.63 31.66
CA HIS A 672 5.83 1.98 32.19
C HIS A 672 6.69 1.99 33.45
N ALA A 673 6.45 1.06 34.37
CA ALA A 673 7.24 0.94 35.61
C ALA A 673 8.75 0.65 35.34
N ASN A 674 9.07 0.11 34.16
CA ASN A 674 10.45 -0.16 33.72
C ASN A 674 10.99 0.88 32.72
N GLY A 675 10.29 2.04 32.57
CA GLY A 675 10.72 3.17 31.75
C GLY A 675 10.52 3.00 30.25
N GLY A 676 9.87 1.94 29.81
CA GLY A 676 9.46 1.73 28.41
C GLY A 676 8.15 2.41 28.09
N LEU A 677 7.81 2.48 26.79
CA LEU A 677 6.54 2.99 26.27
C LEU A 677 5.79 1.87 25.51
N VAL A 678 4.46 1.99 25.45
CA VAL A 678 3.62 0.97 24.81
C VAL A 678 3.19 1.44 23.42
N TYR A 679 3.72 0.74 22.41
CA TYR A 679 3.27 0.83 21.04
C TYR A 679 2.17 -0.22 20.80
N MET A 680 0.98 0.24 20.39
CA MET A 680 -0.14 -0.64 20.05
C MET A 680 -0.29 -0.74 18.53
N ASP A 681 -0.25 -1.96 18.02
CA ASP A 681 -0.60 -2.25 16.64
C ASP A 681 -2.14 -2.26 16.50
N GLY A 682 -2.66 -1.24 15.82
CA GLY A 682 -4.09 -1.03 15.61
C GLY A 682 -4.67 -1.77 14.41
N ALA A 683 -4.00 -2.81 13.89
CA ALA A 683 -4.50 -3.60 12.78
C ALA A 683 -5.88 -4.21 13.07
N ASN A 684 -6.16 -4.55 14.33
CA ASN A 684 -7.38 -5.19 14.80
C ASN A 684 -8.40 -4.21 15.42
N LEU A 685 -8.28 -2.91 15.16
CA LEU A 685 -9.16 -1.87 15.71
C LEU A 685 -10.65 -2.09 15.38
N ASN A 686 -10.98 -2.87 14.34
CA ASN A 686 -12.36 -3.17 13.94
C ASN A 686 -13.20 -3.83 15.06
N ALA A 687 -12.57 -4.50 16.02
CA ALA A 687 -13.24 -5.06 17.20
C ALA A 687 -13.42 -4.06 18.34
N MET A 688 -12.85 -2.86 18.26
CA MET A 688 -12.76 -1.95 19.41
C MET A 688 -13.54 -0.64 19.25
N VAL A 689 -13.81 -0.21 18.00
CA VAL A 689 -14.41 1.11 17.74
C VAL A 689 -15.72 1.29 18.50
N GLY A 690 -15.78 2.29 19.38
CA GLY A 690 -16.93 2.59 20.22
C GLY A 690 -17.16 1.65 21.39
N LEU A 691 -16.31 0.64 21.58
CA LEU A 691 -16.42 -0.34 22.67
C LEU A 691 -15.31 -0.19 23.71
N CYS A 692 -14.12 0.22 23.30
CA CYS A 692 -13.00 0.57 24.16
C CYS A 692 -12.07 1.54 23.46
N ARG A 693 -11.21 2.25 24.22
CA ARG A 693 -10.30 3.27 23.71
C ARG A 693 -8.86 2.98 24.12
N PRO A 694 -7.95 2.74 23.17
CA PRO A 694 -6.56 2.36 23.44
C PRO A 694 -5.81 3.29 24.41
N ALA A 695 -6.00 4.60 24.32
CA ALA A 695 -5.36 5.55 25.22
C ALA A 695 -5.83 5.41 26.69
N GLU A 696 -7.04 4.92 26.94
CA GLU A 696 -7.61 4.80 28.29
C GLU A 696 -7.07 3.61 29.07
N PHE A 697 -6.43 2.64 28.39
CA PHE A 697 -5.87 1.45 29.05
C PHE A 697 -4.35 1.30 28.92
N GLY A 698 -3.65 2.39 28.56
CA GLY A 698 -2.20 2.49 28.73
C GLY A 698 -1.36 2.45 27.47
N ALA A 699 -1.93 2.50 26.27
CA ALA A 699 -1.16 2.68 25.05
C ALA A 699 -0.61 4.12 24.96
N ASP A 700 0.65 4.27 24.50
CA ASP A 700 1.29 5.58 24.30
C ASP A 700 1.21 6.05 22.84
N VAL A 701 1.25 5.10 21.91
CA VAL A 701 1.09 5.33 20.47
C VAL A 701 0.36 4.16 19.83
N ILE A 702 -0.51 4.46 18.88
CA ILE A 702 -1.18 3.47 18.04
C ILE A 702 -1.04 3.88 16.57
N HIS A 703 -0.80 2.92 15.67
CA HIS A 703 -1.09 3.14 14.27
C HIS A 703 -2.48 2.60 13.91
N ILE A 704 -3.08 3.17 12.90
CA ILE A 704 -4.41 2.81 12.43
C ILE A 704 -4.32 2.40 10.96
N ASN A 705 -4.77 1.19 10.64
CA ASN A 705 -4.92 0.77 9.25
C ASN A 705 -6.27 1.24 8.70
N LEU A 706 -6.29 2.40 8.00
CA LEU A 706 -7.53 2.90 7.40
C LEU A 706 -8.10 1.94 6.35
N HIS A 707 -7.23 1.15 5.73
CA HIS A 707 -7.60 0.11 4.77
C HIS A 707 -8.15 -1.20 5.39
N LYS A 708 -8.30 -1.25 6.71
CA LYS A 708 -8.96 -2.34 7.45
C LYS A 708 -10.24 -1.84 8.08
N THR A 709 -10.13 -1.14 9.20
CA THR A 709 -11.28 -0.68 10.00
C THR A 709 -12.12 0.37 9.28
N PHE A 710 -11.51 1.25 8.48
CA PHE A 710 -12.17 2.44 7.91
C PHE A 710 -12.28 2.40 6.38
N SER A 711 -12.51 1.21 5.84
CA SER A 711 -13.07 0.96 4.51
C SER A 711 -12.21 1.39 3.29
N ILE A 712 -10.97 1.86 3.44
CA ILE A 712 -10.11 2.03 2.26
C ILE A 712 -9.84 0.67 1.63
N PRO A 713 -9.99 0.50 0.28
CA PRO A 713 -9.79 -0.78 -0.37
C PRO A 713 -8.37 -1.32 -0.21
N HIS A 714 -8.24 -2.61 0.07
CA HIS A 714 -6.97 -3.30 0.07
C HIS A 714 -6.44 -3.49 -1.36
N GLY A 715 -5.17 -3.18 -1.60
CA GLY A 715 -4.56 -3.33 -2.92
C GLY A 715 -5.21 -2.50 -4.03
N GLY A 716 -6.46 -2.15 -3.87
CA GLY A 716 -7.24 -1.37 -4.81
C GLY A 716 -7.02 0.14 -4.74
N GLY A 717 -6.57 0.66 -3.64
CA GLY A 717 -6.04 2.01 -3.45
C GLY A 717 -4.66 1.93 -2.82
N GLY A 718 -4.18 0.71 -2.65
CA GLY A 718 -3.01 0.35 -1.88
C GLY A 718 -3.28 0.43 -0.37
N PRO A 719 -2.30 0.05 0.47
CA PRO A 719 -2.36 0.28 1.91
C PRO A 719 -2.05 1.75 2.24
N GLY A 720 -2.54 2.68 1.46
CA GLY A 720 -2.06 4.05 1.32
C GLY A 720 -2.04 4.89 2.59
N MET A 721 -2.67 4.47 3.70
CA MET A 721 -2.71 5.25 4.93
C MET A 721 -2.57 4.39 6.18
N GLY A 722 -1.68 4.84 7.07
CA GLY A 722 -1.46 4.27 8.39
C GLY A 722 -1.19 5.37 9.43
N PRO A 723 -2.14 6.29 9.69
CA PRO A 723 -1.93 7.38 10.64
C PRO A 723 -1.56 6.85 12.02
N ILE A 724 -0.78 7.64 12.76
CA ILE A 724 -0.46 7.34 14.17
C ILE A 724 -1.13 8.34 15.08
N CYS A 725 -1.76 7.84 16.16
CA CYS A 725 -2.23 8.65 17.28
C CYS A 725 -1.32 8.48 18.49
N THR A 726 -1.08 9.55 19.24
CA THR A 726 -0.13 9.54 20.36
C THR A 726 -0.64 10.29 21.59
N THR A 727 -0.05 9.98 22.74
CA THR A 727 -0.17 10.76 23.97
C THR A 727 0.39 12.17 23.81
N ALA A 728 0.03 13.07 24.71
CA ALA A 728 0.52 14.46 24.73
C ALA A 728 2.05 14.53 24.88
N SER A 729 2.67 13.58 25.58
CA SER A 729 4.13 13.50 25.77
C SER A 729 4.88 13.19 24.48
N LEU A 730 4.28 12.43 23.59
CA LEU A 730 4.86 12.04 22.31
C LEU A 730 4.51 13.00 21.17
N ALA A 731 3.45 13.80 21.29
CA ALA A 731 3.01 14.75 20.27
C ALA A 731 4.11 15.70 19.74
N PRO A 732 5.04 16.21 20.58
CA PRO A 732 6.13 17.06 20.11
C PRO A 732 7.06 16.38 19.09
N PHE A 733 7.10 15.06 19.02
CA PHE A 733 8.01 14.28 18.18
C PHE A 733 7.37 13.74 16.89
N LEU A 734 6.10 14.05 16.63
CA LEU A 734 5.40 13.66 15.39
C LEU A 734 6.15 14.18 14.15
N PRO A 735 6.16 13.41 13.03
CA PRO A 735 7.01 13.69 11.90
C PRO A 735 6.72 15.02 11.20
N ASN A 736 7.77 15.77 10.93
CA ASN A 736 7.79 16.99 10.13
C ASN A 736 7.89 16.67 8.64
N HIS A 737 7.78 17.71 7.80
CA HIS A 737 7.99 17.57 6.35
C HIS A 737 8.65 18.84 5.77
N PRO A 738 9.63 18.72 4.84
CA PRO A 738 10.35 19.89 4.33
C PRO A 738 9.50 20.83 3.45
N MET A 739 8.35 20.34 2.95
CA MET A 739 7.50 21.10 2.03
C MET A 739 6.24 21.66 2.68
N ALA A 740 5.93 21.30 3.93
CA ALA A 740 4.75 21.79 4.63
C ALA A 740 4.99 21.82 6.14
N SER A 741 4.36 22.77 6.83
CA SER A 741 4.40 22.86 8.28
C SER A 741 3.41 21.84 8.86
N VAL A 742 3.90 20.66 9.17
CA VAL A 742 3.19 19.54 9.82
C VAL A 742 4.04 19.00 10.97
N GLY A 743 3.46 18.17 11.83
CA GLY A 743 4.22 17.50 12.88
C GLY A 743 4.48 18.31 14.13
N GLY A 744 5.39 17.82 14.97
CA GLY A 744 5.70 18.37 16.29
C GLY A 744 6.88 19.33 16.30
N VAL A 745 6.99 20.14 17.38
CA VAL A 745 8.09 21.14 17.54
C VAL A 745 9.48 20.50 17.66
N LYS A 746 9.56 19.24 18.05
CA LYS A 746 10.77 18.40 18.09
C LYS A 746 10.64 17.21 17.13
N GLY A 747 9.79 17.35 16.11
CA GLY A 747 9.41 16.25 15.23
C GLY A 747 10.59 15.62 14.52
N ILE A 748 10.50 14.29 14.34
CA ILE A 748 11.40 13.56 13.46
C ILE A 748 11.27 14.10 12.02
N THR A 749 12.24 13.82 11.16
CA THR A 749 12.16 14.18 9.74
C THR A 749 11.09 13.34 9.01
N ALA A 750 10.84 13.66 7.74
CA ALA A 750 9.75 13.04 6.96
C ALA A 750 9.82 11.51 6.91
N VAL A 751 8.65 10.87 6.87
CA VAL A 751 8.50 9.41 6.73
C VAL A 751 7.82 9.00 5.42
N SER A 752 7.25 9.95 4.68
CA SER A 752 6.69 9.74 3.33
C SER A 752 6.95 10.95 2.43
N SER A 753 6.85 10.74 1.11
CA SER A 753 7.15 11.78 0.11
C SER A 753 6.16 12.94 0.12
N ALA A 754 4.92 12.72 0.57
CA ALA A 754 3.90 13.77 0.69
C ALA A 754 3.63 14.13 2.16
N PRO A 755 3.29 15.40 2.46
CA PRO A 755 3.17 15.89 3.84
C PRO A 755 2.09 15.19 4.69
N TRP A 756 1.04 14.71 4.06
CA TRP A 756 -0.09 14.02 4.70
C TRP A 756 -0.28 12.60 4.17
N GLY A 757 0.76 11.99 3.58
CA GLY A 757 0.69 10.66 3.02
C GLY A 757 -0.17 10.59 1.76
N SER A 758 -0.99 9.55 1.63
CA SER A 758 -1.82 9.28 0.45
C SER A 758 -3.22 9.89 0.61
N VAL A 759 -3.34 11.18 0.39
CA VAL A 759 -4.52 11.97 0.78
C VAL A 759 -5.74 11.72 -0.08
N SER A 760 -5.59 11.35 -1.37
CA SER A 760 -6.75 11.18 -2.27
C SER A 760 -7.72 10.09 -1.85
N ILE A 761 -7.29 9.17 -0.98
CA ILE A 761 -8.13 8.09 -0.45
C ILE A 761 -8.72 8.38 0.94
N LEU A 762 -8.36 9.49 1.57
CA LEU A 762 -8.97 9.90 2.85
C LEU A 762 -10.48 10.17 2.75
N PRO A 763 -11.02 10.69 1.64
CA PRO A 763 -12.46 10.82 1.45
C PRO A 763 -13.23 9.50 1.65
N ILE A 764 -12.62 8.34 1.38
CA ILE A 764 -13.24 7.03 1.60
C ILE A 764 -13.53 6.83 3.09
N SER A 765 -12.51 6.96 3.94
CA SER A 765 -12.69 6.82 5.39
C SER A 765 -13.53 7.94 5.99
N TRP A 766 -13.42 9.17 5.48
CA TRP A 766 -14.25 10.29 5.89
C TRP A 766 -15.74 9.98 5.63
N THR A 767 -16.06 9.49 4.42
CA THR A 767 -17.41 9.11 4.01
C THR A 767 -17.94 7.94 4.85
N TYR A 768 -17.12 6.89 5.04
CA TYR A 768 -17.47 5.73 5.86
C TYR A 768 -17.84 6.14 7.30
N ILE A 769 -16.99 6.92 7.96
CA ILE A 769 -17.22 7.39 9.33
C ILE A 769 -18.44 8.30 9.40
N ALA A 770 -18.60 9.19 8.42
CA ALA A 770 -19.72 10.12 8.39
C ALA A 770 -21.08 9.45 8.15
N LEU A 771 -21.14 8.43 7.26
CA LEU A 771 -22.35 7.65 6.99
C LEU A 771 -22.78 6.77 8.16
N LEU A 772 -21.81 6.17 8.87
CA LEU A 772 -22.10 5.33 10.01
C LEU A 772 -22.34 6.12 11.30
N ASN A 773 -21.77 7.31 11.41
CA ASN A 773 -21.73 8.12 12.64
C ASN A 773 -21.21 7.35 13.87
N GLY A 774 -21.26 7.92 15.07
CA GLY A 774 -20.77 7.26 16.28
C GLY A 774 -21.56 5.99 16.67
N ILE A 775 -22.85 5.95 16.36
CA ILE A 775 -23.74 4.81 16.66
C ILE A 775 -23.46 3.64 15.72
N GLY A 776 -23.41 3.92 14.42
CA GLY A 776 -23.16 2.89 13.40
C GLY A 776 -21.77 2.28 13.49
N LEU A 777 -20.75 3.07 13.85
CA LEU A 777 -19.39 2.57 14.06
C LEU A 777 -19.33 1.58 15.25
N ALA A 778 -19.94 1.92 16.39
CA ALA A 778 -20.00 1.00 17.52
C ALA A 778 -20.81 -0.26 17.17
N PHE A 779 -21.90 -0.11 16.43
CA PHE A 779 -22.70 -1.22 15.96
C PHE A 779 -21.93 -2.14 14.99
N ALA A 780 -21.13 -1.57 14.09
CA ALA A 780 -20.24 -2.32 13.20
C ALA A 780 -19.27 -3.23 13.99
N SER A 781 -18.62 -2.70 15.03
CA SER A 781 -17.75 -3.52 15.90
C SER A 781 -18.50 -4.63 16.63
N GLN A 782 -19.71 -4.36 17.12
CA GLN A 782 -20.56 -5.38 17.75
C GLN A 782 -20.91 -6.50 16.77
N ILE A 783 -21.25 -6.17 15.52
CA ILE A 783 -21.58 -7.14 14.49
C ILE A 783 -20.35 -7.93 14.04
N ALA A 784 -19.19 -7.30 13.94
CA ALA A 784 -17.95 -8.02 13.64
C ALA A 784 -17.66 -9.10 14.69
N ILE A 785 -17.82 -8.78 15.97
CA ILE A 785 -17.71 -9.75 17.08
C ILE A 785 -18.80 -10.82 16.99
N LEU A 786 -20.04 -10.45 16.66
CA LEU A 786 -21.15 -11.39 16.51
C LEU A 786 -20.87 -12.39 15.39
N ASN A 787 -20.49 -11.92 14.22
CA ASN A 787 -20.22 -12.74 13.03
C ASN A 787 -19.11 -13.78 13.32
N ALA A 788 -18.02 -13.35 13.95
CA ALA A 788 -16.92 -14.24 14.33
C ALA A 788 -17.36 -15.31 15.35
N ASN A 789 -18.07 -14.94 16.41
CA ASN A 789 -18.56 -15.87 17.43
C ASN A 789 -19.62 -16.82 16.86
N TYR A 790 -20.50 -16.36 15.97
CA TYR A 790 -21.47 -17.19 15.28
C TYR A 790 -20.79 -18.30 14.47
N MET A 791 -19.83 -17.93 13.61
CA MET A 791 -19.08 -18.88 12.79
C MET A 791 -18.23 -19.82 13.64
N ALA A 792 -17.52 -19.29 14.65
CA ALA A 792 -16.72 -20.11 15.56
C ALA A 792 -17.57 -21.15 16.32
N THR A 793 -18.81 -20.82 16.69
CA THR A 793 -19.72 -21.75 17.34
C THR A 793 -20.23 -22.82 16.39
N ARG A 794 -20.58 -22.46 15.13
CA ARG A 794 -20.99 -23.43 14.11
C ARG A 794 -19.87 -24.39 13.74
N LEU A 795 -18.71 -23.83 13.40
CA LEU A 795 -17.56 -24.62 12.98
C LEU A 795 -16.91 -25.39 14.14
N GLY A 796 -17.05 -24.90 15.37
CA GLY A 796 -16.51 -25.53 16.56
C GLY A 796 -17.13 -26.89 16.90
N GLN A 797 -18.21 -27.27 16.23
CA GLN A 797 -18.82 -28.64 16.32
C GLN A 797 -18.03 -29.66 15.49
N GLU A 798 -17.33 -29.21 14.45
CA GLU A 798 -16.63 -30.04 13.49
C GLU A 798 -15.09 -29.89 13.55
N PHE A 799 -14.61 -28.72 13.97
CA PHE A 799 -13.22 -28.37 14.04
C PHE A 799 -12.87 -27.76 15.41
N PRO A 800 -11.70 -28.02 15.96
CA PRO A 800 -11.23 -27.29 17.12
C PRO A 800 -11.01 -25.79 16.78
N ILE A 801 -11.54 -24.91 17.61
CA ILE A 801 -11.16 -23.50 17.64
C ILE A 801 -9.97 -23.38 18.58
N LEU A 802 -8.82 -22.94 18.08
CA LEU A 802 -7.55 -23.10 18.77
C LEU A 802 -7.46 -22.25 20.04
N TYR A 803 -7.86 -20.98 19.96
CA TYR A 803 -7.85 -20.05 21.10
C TYR A 803 -9.24 -19.47 21.32
N LYS A 804 -9.58 -19.29 22.59
CA LYS A 804 -10.80 -18.63 23.04
C LYS A 804 -10.46 -17.81 24.28
N GLY A 805 -10.95 -16.60 24.34
CA GLY A 805 -10.81 -15.71 25.50
C GLY A 805 -11.87 -15.97 26.57
N LEU A 806 -12.18 -14.94 27.33
CA LEU A 806 -13.21 -14.92 28.36
C LEU A 806 -14.50 -15.60 27.88
N ASN A 807 -15.14 -16.37 28.76
CA ASN A 807 -16.42 -17.02 28.51
C ASN A 807 -16.45 -17.91 27.24
N ASN A 808 -15.31 -18.42 26.80
CA ASN A 808 -15.14 -19.17 25.55
C ASN A 808 -15.54 -18.37 24.30
N ARG A 809 -15.42 -17.02 24.32
CA ARG A 809 -15.67 -16.12 23.19
C ARG A 809 -14.40 -15.83 22.41
N VAL A 810 -14.59 -15.47 21.14
CA VAL A 810 -13.54 -14.95 20.27
C VAL A 810 -13.79 -13.48 20.01
N ALA A 811 -12.75 -12.74 19.59
CA ALA A 811 -12.89 -11.33 19.21
C ALA A 811 -13.64 -11.21 17.87
N HIS A 812 -13.12 -10.48 16.88
CA HIS A 812 -13.70 -10.35 15.54
C HIS A 812 -13.15 -11.37 14.54
N GLU A 813 -12.24 -12.22 14.98
CA GLU A 813 -11.58 -13.27 14.19
C GLU A 813 -11.30 -14.50 15.07
N PHE A 814 -11.03 -15.65 14.44
CA PHE A 814 -10.73 -16.88 15.17
C PHE A 814 -9.85 -17.82 14.33
N ILE A 815 -9.17 -18.75 15.02
CA ILE A 815 -8.26 -19.72 14.40
C ILE A 815 -8.89 -21.12 14.39
N LEU A 816 -9.05 -21.68 13.18
CA LEU A 816 -9.53 -23.05 12.94
C LEU A 816 -8.34 -24.00 12.87
N ASP A 817 -8.29 -24.99 13.75
CA ASP A 817 -7.16 -25.93 13.84
C ASP A 817 -7.35 -27.13 12.91
N LEU A 818 -6.48 -27.30 11.94
CA LEU A 818 -6.50 -28.39 10.95
C LEU A 818 -5.37 -29.42 11.17
N ARG A 819 -4.51 -29.24 12.16
CA ARG A 819 -3.29 -30.04 12.35
C ARG A 819 -3.56 -31.53 12.57
N GLN A 820 -4.67 -31.88 13.18
CA GLN A 820 -5.07 -33.26 13.40
C GLN A 820 -5.32 -34.06 12.10
N PHE A 821 -5.80 -33.38 11.04
CA PHE A 821 -6.15 -34.04 9.78
C PHE A 821 -4.91 -34.46 8.98
N ARG A 822 -3.78 -33.81 9.18
CA ARG A 822 -2.52 -34.25 8.57
C ARG A 822 -2.13 -35.67 8.97
N LYS A 823 -2.37 -36.06 10.22
CA LYS A 823 -2.08 -37.43 10.72
C LYS A 823 -3.09 -38.43 10.22
N SER A 824 -4.39 -38.13 10.30
CA SER A 824 -5.48 -39.05 9.99
C SER A 824 -5.66 -39.28 8.49
N SER A 825 -5.64 -38.25 7.68
CA SER A 825 -5.97 -38.30 6.24
C SER A 825 -4.81 -37.85 5.33
N GLY A 826 -3.76 -37.22 5.83
CA GLY A 826 -2.70 -36.59 5.04
C GLY A 826 -3.09 -35.22 4.47
N ILE A 827 -4.26 -34.67 4.82
CA ILE A 827 -4.75 -33.37 4.35
C ILE A 827 -4.15 -32.25 5.18
N THR A 828 -3.76 -31.18 4.50
CA THR A 828 -3.15 -29.98 5.08
C THR A 828 -4.10 -28.79 4.98
N ASP A 829 -3.78 -27.69 5.68
CA ASP A 829 -4.46 -26.40 5.55
C ASP A 829 -4.43 -25.87 4.11
N GLU A 830 -3.32 -26.09 3.37
CA GLU A 830 -3.24 -25.75 1.95
C GLU A 830 -4.25 -26.54 1.10
N ASP A 831 -4.42 -27.85 1.33
CA ASP A 831 -5.40 -28.66 0.61
C ASP A 831 -6.82 -28.15 0.81
N VAL A 832 -7.17 -27.79 2.06
CA VAL A 832 -8.46 -27.19 2.40
C VAL A 832 -8.64 -25.84 1.71
N ALA A 833 -7.61 -25.00 1.73
CA ALA A 833 -7.64 -23.68 1.06
C ALA A 833 -7.84 -23.81 -0.46
N LYS A 834 -7.16 -24.76 -1.11
CA LYS A 834 -7.35 -25.01 -2.54
C LYS A 834 -8.74 -25.56 -2.85
N ARG A 835 -9.29 -26.42 -2.00
CA ARG A 835 -10.64 -26.93 -2.18
C ARG A 835 -11.72 -25.87 -2.03
N LEU A 836 -11.55 -24.87 -1.13
CA LEU A 836 -12.46 -23.74 -0.99
C LEU A 836 -12.62 -22.95 -2.30
N ILE A 837 -11.59 -22.92 -3.16
CA ILE A 837 -11.69 -22.30 -4.49
C ILE A 837 -12.76 -22.97 -5.36
N ASP A 838 -12.87 -24.32 -5.29
CA ASP A 838 -13.92 -25.05 -6.00
C ASP A 838 -15.33 -24.73 -5.47
N TYR A 839 -15.43 -24.31 -4.19
CA TYR A 839 -16.68 -23.81 -3.58
C TYR A 839 -16.95 -22.33 -3.90
N GLY A 840 -16.04 -21.64 -4.60
CA GLY A 840 -16.18 -20.24 -5.00
C GLY A 840 -15.75 -19.24 -3.91
N PHE A 841 -14.80 -19.63 -3.04
CA PHE A 841 -14.28 -18.77 -1.98
C PHE A 841 -12.78 -18.48 -2.14
N HIS A 842 -12.40 -17.28 -1.80
CA HIS A 842 -11.05 -16.98 -1.37
C HIS A 842 -10.83 -17.65 -0.01
N ALA A 843 -9.80 -18.47 0.14
CA ALA A 843 -9.57 -19.12 1.43
C ALA A 843 -9.12 -18.13 2.50
N PRO A 844 -9.38 -18.42 3.79
CA PRO A 844 -8.83 -17.69 4.92
C PRO A 844 -7.29 -17.68 4.95
N THR A 845 -6.70 -16.88 5.82
CA THR A 845 -5.24 -16.84 5.98
C THR A 845 -4.72 -18.19 6.48
N MET A 846 -3.77 -18.76 5.73
CA MET A 846 -3.19 -20.08 6.00
C MET A 846 -1.96 -19.98 6.91
N SER A 847 -1.81 -20.94 7.82
CA SER A 847 -0.60 -21.14 8.63
C SER A 847 -0.11 -19.87 9.36
N PHE A 848 -1.03 -19.01 9.77
CA PHE A 848 -0.75 -17.78 10.51
C PHE A 848 -1.81 -17.56 11.60
N PRO A 849 -1.43 -17.13 12.79
CA PRO A 849 -0.07 -17.07 13.34
C PRO A 849 0.52 -18.44 13.70
N VAL A 850 -0.31 -19.47 13.65
CA VAL A 850 0.06 -20.85 13.99
C VAL A 850 0.12 -21.72 12.73
N PRO A 851 1.23 -22.45 12.47
CA PRO A 851 1.32 -23.34 11.31
C PRO A 851 0.25 -24.45 11.30
N GLY A 852 -0.34 -24.72 10.13
CA GLY A 852 -1.33 -25.77 9.94
C GLY A 852 -2.74 -25.38 10.38
N THR A 853 -3.03 -24.07 10.43
CA THR A 853 -4.35 -23.54 10.81
C THR A 853 -4.89 -22.61 9.72
N LEU A 854 -6.19 -22.30 9.81
CA LEU A 854 -6.83 -21.23 9.04
C LEU A 854 -7.32 -20.14 9.99
N MET A 855 -7.00 -18.89 9.70
CA MET A 855 -7.46 -17.75 10.45
C MET A 855 -8.58 -17.05 9.69
N ILE A 856 -9.75 -16.96 10.31
CA ILE A 856 -11.00 -16.47 9.71
C ILE A 856 -11.41 -15.17 10.37
N GLU A 857 -11.58 -14.12 9.57
CA GLU A 857 -12.16 -12.85 9.95
C GLU A 857 -13.37 -12.55 9.07
N PRO A 858 -14.61 -12.77 9.53
CA PRO A 858 -15.80 -12.28 8.88
C PRO A 858 -16.05 -10.84 9.29
N THR A 859 -16.22 -9.96 8.31
CA THR A 859 -16.48 -8.54 8.60
C THR A 859 -17.96 -8.29 8.94
N GLU A 860 -18.26 -7.10 9.46
CA GLU A 860 -19.62 -6.67 9.75
C GLU A 860 -20.50 -6.50 8.50
N SER A 861 -19.88 -6.32 7.32
CA SER A 861 -20.59 -6.11 6.05
C SER A 861 -21.11 -7.41 5.42
N GLU A 862 -20.68 -8.57 5.91
CA GLU A 862 -21.11 -9.86 5.36
C GLU A 862 -22.47 -10.31 5.86
N SER A 863 -23.33 -10.74 4.95
CA SER A 863 -24.65 -11.25 5.29
C SER A 863 -24.56 -12.60 5.99
N LYS A 864 -25.52 -12.89 6.85
CA LYS A 864 -25.63 -14.23 7.49
C LYS A 864 -25.66 -15.36 6.46
N ALA A 865 -26.32 -15.16 5.31
CA ALA A 865 -26.36 -16.14 4.23
C ALA A 865 -24.96 -16.46 3.67
N GLU A 866 -24.11 -15.46 3.53
CA GLU A 866 -22.72 -15.65 3.08
C GLU A 866 -21.86 -16.33 4.15
N LEU A 867 -22.03 -15.96 5.43
CA LEU A 867 -21.38 -16.64 6.56
C LEU A 867 -21.78 -18.12 6.61
N ASP A 868 -23.08 -18.41 6.42
CA ASP A 868 -23.60 -19.78 6.37
C ASP A 868 -22.99 -20.56 5.20
N ARG A 869 -22.91 -19.94 4.03
CA ARG A 869 -22.32 -20.56 2.83
C ARG A 869 -20.86 -20.96 3.05
N LEU A 870 -20.05 -20.13 3.71
CA LEU A 870 -18.67 -20.49 4.05
C LEU A 870 -18.60 -21.60 5.11
N CYS A 871 -19.46 -21.55 6.14
CA CYS A 871 -19.53 -22.62 7.14
C CYS A 871 -19.89 -23.95 6.49
N GLU A 872 -20.90 -23.99 5.61
CA GLU A 872 -21.32 -25.19 4.90
C GLU A 872 -20.23 -25.74 3.99
N ALA A 873 -19.49 -24.87 3.28
CA ALA A 873 -18.34 -25.28 2.48
C ALA A 873 -17.27 -25.97 3.35
N LEU A 874 -16.90 -25.39 4.49
CA LEU A 874 -15.92 -25.98 5.40
C LEU A 874 -16.41 -27.29 6.01
N ILE A 875 -17.69 -27.38 6.39
CA ILE A 875 -18.30 -28.61 6.92
C ILE A 875 -18.32 -29.72 5.86
N SER A 876 -18.66 -29.39 4.61
CA SER A 876 -18.59 -30.34 3.49
C SER A 876 -17.16 -30.82 3.24
N ILE A 877 -16.18 -29.90 3.25
CA ILE A 877 -14.75 -30.29 3.16
C ILE A 877 -14.35 -31.21 4.32
N LYS A 878 -14.88 -30.99 5.53
CA LYS A 878 -14.63 -31.90 6.68
C LYS A 878 -15.15 -33.31 6.42
N GLN A 879 -16.29 -33.44 5.74
CA GLN A 879 -16.83 -34.73 5.32
C GLN A 879 -15.92 -35.43 4.31
N GLU A 880 -15.44 -34.69 3.28
CA GLU A 880 -14.46 -35.19 2.32
C GLU A 880 -13.16 -35.64 3.03
N ILE A 881 -12.66 -34.91 4.04
CA ILE A 881 -11.50 -35.30 4.86
C ILE A 881 -11.80 -36.62 5.64
N THR A 882 -13.00 -36.76 6.18
CA THR A 882 -13.43 -37.97 6.92
C THR A 882 -13.49 -39.19 6.03
N GLU A 883 -13.98 -39.06 4.79
CA GLU A 883 -13.99 -40.16 3.82
C GLU A 883 -12.59 -40.67 3.48
N ILE A 884 -11.62 -39.74 3.38
CA ILE A 884 -10.22 -40.12 3.18
C ILE A 884 -9.64 -40.83 4.41
N ALA A 885 -9.92 -40.31 5.61
CA ALA A 885 -9.44 -40.91 6.86
C ALA A 885 -9.97 -42.30 7.11
N GLU A 886 -11.21 -42.56 6.70
CA GLU A 886 -11.89 -43.86 6.81
C GLU A 886 -11.57 -44.80 5.63
N GLY A 887 -10.80 -44.41 4.64
CA GLY A 887 -10.42 -45.19 3.49
C GLY A 887 -11.53 -45.36 2.43
N ARG A 888 -12.59 -44.53 2.49
CA ARG A 888 -13.65 -44.51 1.47
C ARG A 888 -13.24 -43.69 0.23
N ALA A 889 -12.28 -42.79 0.39
CA ALA A 889 -11.64 -42.07 -0.71
C ALA A 889 -10.12 -42.31 -0.71
N ASP A 890 -9.49 -42.22 -1.89
CA ASP A 890 -8.07 -42.47 -2.01
C ASP A 890 -7.27 -41.39 -1.26
N ARG A 891 -6.17 -41.81 -0.65
CA ARG A 891 -5.37 -40.92 0.21
C ARG A 891 -4.47 -39.93 -0.58
N ILE A 892 -4.15 -40.29 -1.82
CA ILE A 892 -3.24 -39.51 -2.70
C ILE A 892 -4.04 -38.85 -3.81
N ASP A 893 -4.93 -39.57 -4.48
CA ASP A 893 -5.76 -39.09 -5.57
C ASP A 893 -7.20 -38.85 -5.10
N ASN A 894 -7.45 -37.67 -4.60
CA ASN A 894 -8.75 -37.25 -4.05
C ASN A 894 -9.05 -35.78 -4.39
N VAL A 895 -10.28 -35.36 -4.17
CA VAL A 895 -10.78 -34.03 -4.52
C VAL A 895 -10.01 -32.86 -3.83
N LEU A 896 -9.46 -33.08 -2.62
CA LEU A 896 -8.71 -32.04 -1.92
C LEU A 896 -7.28 -31.92 -2.43
N LYS A 897 -6.61 -33.07 -2.68
CA LYS A 897 -5.24 -33.08 -3.22
C LYS A 897 -5.17 -32.53 -4.63
N ASN A 898 -6.23 -32.72 -5.39
CA ASN A 898 -6.29 -32.27 -6.78
C ASN A 898 -6.90 -30.88 -6.97
N ALA A 899 -7.52 -30.30 -5.96
CA ALA A 899 -8.07 -28.94 -6.02
C ALA A 899 -6.98 -27.87 -6.24
N PRO A 900 -7.32 -26.75 -6.91
CA PRO A 900 -8.62 -26.47 -7.52
C PRO A 900 -8.75 -27.10 -8.90
N HIS A 901 -9.99 -27.41 -9.32
CA HIS A 901 -10.31 -28.03 -10.59
C HIS A 901 -10.67 -26.99 -11.65
N THR A 902 -9.97 -27.00 -12.78
CA THR A 902 -10.23 -26.08 -13.91
C THR A 902 -11.34 -26.60 -14.81
N ALA A 903 -12.00 -25.70 -15.56
CA ALA A 903 -12.97 -26.08 -16.59
C ALA A 903 -12.33 -26.99 -17.67
N LYS A 904 -11.07 -26.72 -18.04
CA LYS A 904 -10.30 -27.51 -19.00
C LYS A 904 -10.10 -28.96 -18.52
N GLU A 905 -9.78 -29.14 -17.25
CA GLU A 905 -9.63 -30.48 -16.63
C GLU A 905 -10.96 -31.23 -16.59
N ILE A 906 -12.03 -30.57 -16.15
CA ILE A 906 -13.37 -31.20 -16.09
C ILE A 906 -13.90 -31.58 -17.46
N ALA A 907 -13.64 -30.77 -18.48
CA ALA A 907 -14.08 -31.06 -19.87
C ALA A 907 -13.17 -32.05 -20.61
N SER A 908 -12.03 -32.44 -20.04
CA SER A 908 -11.08 -33.36 -20.67
C SER A 908 -11.69 -34.75 -20.87
N GLU A 909 -11.40 -35.40 -22.00
CA GLU A 909 -11.79 -36.80 -22.21
C GLU A 909 -11.06 -37.76 -21.27
N ASN A 910 -9.88 -37.42 -20.79
CA ASN A 910 -8.99 -38.27 -19.99
C ASN A 910 -9.19 -38.05 -18.47
N TRP A 911 -10.41 -38.25 -17.97
CA TRP A 911 -10.64 -38.26 -16.54
C TRP A 911 -10.16 -39.58 -15.90
N LYS A 912 -9.13 -39.52 -15.09
CA LYS A 912 -8.49 -40.69 -14.47
C LYS A 912 -8.67 -40.78 -12.97
N HIS A 913 -9.32 -39.79 -12.35
CA HIS A 913 -9.52 -39.72 -10.90
C HIS A 913 -10.57 -40.73 -10.43
N PRO A 914 -10.44 -41.29 -9.20
CA PRO A 914 -11.39 -42.22 -8.64
C PRO A 914 -12.71 -41.56 -8.13
N TYR A 915 -12.85 -40.27 -8.30
CA TYR A 915 -14.06 -39.51 -7.98
C TYR A 915 -14.70 -38.91 -9.25
N SER A 916 -15.98 -38.51 -9.16
CA SER A 916 -16.70 -38.03 -10.32
C SER A 916 -16.30 -36.58 -10.69
N ARG A 917 -16.45 -36.23 -12.00
CA ARG A 917 -16.35 -34.85 -12.46
C ARG A 917 -17.34 -33.91 -11.76
N GLU A 918 -18.52 -34.42 -11.44
CA GLU A 918 -19.57 -33.70 -10.71
C GLU A 918 -19.10 -33.30 -9.31
N THR A 919 -18.51 -34.24 -8.56
CA THR A 919 -17.95 -33.97 -7.23
C THR A 919 -16.82 -32.95 -7.29
N ALA A 920 -16.00 -33.02 -8.34
CA ALA A 920 -14.93 -32.05 -8.56
C ALA A 920 -15.47 -30.66 -8.87
N ALA A 921 -16.39 -30.54 -9.83
CA ALA A 921 -16.89 -29.29 -10.37
C ALA A 921 -17.93 -28.60 -9.45
N PHE A 922 -18.86 -29.37 -8.91
CA PHE A 922 -20.05 -28.87 -8.24
C PHE A 922 -20.19 -29.44 -6.80
N PRO A 923 -19.25 -29.09 -5.91
CA PRO A 923 -19.22 -29.65 -4.56
C PRO A 923 -20.39 -29.21 -3.67
N ALA A 924 -21.14 -28.18 -4.06
CA ALA A 924 -22.29 -27.67 -3.32
C ALA A 924 -23.40 -27.20 -4.28
N PRO A 925 -24.68 -27.15 -3.83
CA PRO A 925 -25.80 -26.78 -4.68
C PRO A 925 -25.63 -25.43 -5.39
N TRP A 926 -25.18 -24.39 -4.68
CA TRP A 926 -25.00 -23.05 -5.24
C TRP A 926 -23.93 -22.99 -6.34
N THR A 927 -22.97 -23.92 -6.36
CA THR A 927 -21.94 -23.98 -7.40
C THR A 927 -22.47 -24.44 -8.75
N ARG A 928 -23.72 -24.95 -8.82
CA ARG A 928 -24.37 -25.25 -10.09
C ARG A 928 -24.95 -24.02 -10.77
N ASP A 929 -25.44 -23.09 -9.97
CA ASP A 929 -26.07 -21.87 -10.49
C ASP A 929 -25.02 -20.79 -10.80
N TYR A 930 -24.00 -20.70 -9.95
CA TYR A 930 -22.93 -19.70 -10.11
C TYR A 930 -21.57 -20.32 -9.76
N LYS A 931 -20.82 -20.72 -10.78
CA LYS A 931 -19.50 -21.36 -10.61
C LYS A 931 -18.37 -20.42 -10.99
N PHE A 932 -17.47 -20.17 -10.04
CA PHE A 932 -16.15 -19.65 -10.37
C PHE A 932 -15.25 -20.77 -10.89
N TRP A 933 -14.68 -20.57 -12.07
CA TRP A 933 -13.74 -21.50 -12.66
C TRP A 933 -12.32 -20.94 -12.54
N PRO A 934 -11.44 -21.54 -11.73
CA PRO A 934 -10.04 -21.14 -11.69
C PRO A 934 -9.41 -21.34 -13.08
N SER A 935 -8.62 -20.39 -13.51
CA SER A 935 -7.98 -20.43 -14.84
C SER A 935 -6.77 -21.38 -14.89
N VAL A 936 -6.22 -21.75 -13.74
CA VAL A 936 -5.10 -22.69 -13.56
C VAL A 936 -5.40 -23.67 -12.44
N GLY A 937 -4.81 -24.87 -12.51
CA GLY A 937 -4.78 -25.81 -11.39
C GLY A 937 -3.79 -25.37 -10.31
N ARG A 938 -3.52 -26.25 -9.34
CA ARG A 938 -2.58 -25.97 -8.25
C ARG A 938 -1.21 -25.55 -8.78
N VAL A 939 -0.72 -24.39 -8.39
CA VAL A 939 0.54 -23.83 -8.87
C VAL A 939 1.74 -24.48 -8.19
N ASP A 940 2.74 -24.89 -8.96
CA ASP A 940 4.02 -25.41 -8.44
C ASP A 940 4.94 -24.26 -8.04
N ASN A 941 4.91 -23.94 -6.75
CA ASN A 941 5.74 -22.90 -6.16
C ASN A 941 7.24 -23.23 -6.22
N ALA A 942 7.61 -24.51 -6.06
CA ALA A 942 8.99 -24.94 -6.04
C ALA A 942 9.63 -24.86 -7.42
N TYR A 943 8.88 -25.21 -8.47
CA TYR A 943 9.30 -25.03 -9.84
C TYR A 943 9.60 -23.57 -10.16
N GLY A 944 8.68 -22.66 -9.85
CA GLY A 944 8.84 -21.25 -10.14
C GLY A 944 10.01 -20.58 -9.39
N ASP A 945 10.34 -21.00 -8.18
CA ASP A 945 11.50 -20.47 -7.43
C ASP A 945 12.85 -21.02 -7.98
N ARG A 946 12.84 -22.23 -8.56
CA ARG A 946 14.02 -22.79 -9.22
C ARG A 946 14.26 -22.19 -10.60
N ASN A 947 13.18 -21.83 -11.32
CA ASN A 947 13.19 -21.32 -12.69
C ASN A 947 12.65 -19.88 -12.71
N LEU A 948 13.32 -18.97 -12.01
CA LEU A 948 12.82 -17.61 -11.75
C LEU A 948 12.72 -16.77 -13.02
N ILE A 949 11.50 -16.49 -13.47
CA ILE A 949 11.16 -15.55 -14.55
C ILE A 949 10.26 -14.48 -13.94
N CYS A 950 10.69 -13.22 -13.99
CA CYS A 950 10.00 -12.06 -13.35
C CYS A 950 9.61 -10.98 -14.36
N VAL A 951 9.59 -11.30 -15.63
CA VAL A 951 9.13 -10.48 -16.76
C VAL A 951 8.19 -11.31 -17.62
N CYS A 952 7.42 -10.67 -18.50
CA CYS A 952 6.56 -11.38 -19.43
C CYS A 952 7.39 -12.37 -20.27
N PRO A 953 7.03 -13.66 -20.31
CA PRO A 953 7.74 -14.64 -21.10
C PRO A 953 7.71 -14.30 -22.59
N PRO A 954 8.69 -14.72 -23.40
CA PRO A 954 8.62 -14.63 -24.86
C PRO A 954 7.35 -15.27 -25.40
N ILE A 955 6.88 -14.77 -26.55
CA ILE A 955 5.59 -15.23 -27.12
C ILE A 955 5.63 -16.71 -27.52
N GLU A 956 6.80 -17.19 -27.83
CA GLU A 956 7.07 -18.59 -28.17
C GLU A 956 6.74 -19.53 -27.01
N ASP A 957 6.96 -19.09 -25.77
CA ASP A 957 6.65 -19.86 -24.55
C ASP A 957 5.12 -20.01 -24.33
N TYR A 958 4.30 -19.20 -25.00
CA TYR A 958 2.84 -19.31 -24.98
C TYR A 958 2.31 -20.23 -26.09
N ALA A 959 3.10 -20.47 -27.16
CA ALA A 959 2.71 -21.27 -28.30
C ALA A 959 2.74 -22.79 -28.04
N ASP A 960 3.62 -23.23 -27.13
CA ASP A 960 3.78 -24.66 -26.80
C ASP A 960 2.72 -25.20 -25.81
N GLY A 961 1.77 -24.38 -25.40
CA GLY A 961 0.68 -24.70 -24.46
C GLY A 961 -0.72 -24.75 -25.07
N ALA A 962 -0.87 -24.70 -26.42
CA ALA A 962 -2.15 -24.74 -27.12
C ALA A 962 -2.59 -26.20 -27.46
#